data_be0a060dbe9041a2e1ef87c7ece3a275
#
_entry.id   be0a060dbe9041a2e1ef87c7ece3a275
#
_cell.length_a   1.000
_cell.length_b   1.000
_cell.length_c   1.000
_cell.angle_alpha   90.00
_cell.angle_beta   90.00
_cell.angle_gamma   90.00
#
_symmetry.space_group_name_H-M   'P 1'
#
loop_
_entity.id
_entity.type
_entity.pdbx_description
1 polymer ?
#
loop_
_entity_poly.entity_id
_entity_poly.type
_entity_poly.pdbx_seq_one_letter_code
_entity_poly.pdbx_strand_id
1 'polypeptide(L)'
;MSFRISHQTPGHTAKCGNSNNRRTGECIMRDVAYLQLLAREFPSVKEATGEIVNLMAICSLPKGTEYFFSDLHGEYEAFIHLLRSSSGIIREKIKETFGYVIPEEEQLQLANLIYYPERHLPRMMKQGRYTEDWQRITIYRLVQICREVASKYTRSKVRKKMPKEYAYTIDELLHVDGNDENKKLYYNEIIHSIIDTSIADKFIAALCRLIQNLTIDNLHIIGDIFDRGPRADIIMQELMSFHDVDIQWGNHDISWMGAAAGNLACICNVLRIAISYNSFDVLEDGYGINLRPLSMFAARVYQDDPCERFMPRILDENLYDAVDSGLAARMHKAIAVIQFKVEGTMIMRHPEYGMEDRLLLPAVDYEMGTVTIGGRAYPMLDINFPTIDPRNPLELTRGEKELLRVLSASFRHSEVLHRHVRFLYSHGSIYTCCNSNLLYHGCIPMRKDGTFEGLTFGGKEYRGKELMDYLGRQIHNAYFMPDGQQEKQEALDLMWYLWCGAKSPVFGKDKMTTFEHYFVEDKAAHKENMNPYYKLSESEEVCCRILEEFGLPVEGSHIINGHVPVKLKDGEKPVKAGGKLFIIDGGLSKAYQSTTGIAGYTLIYNSHQLSLAEHMPFDPKKDSTPKVSMVERMPRRIMVADTDKGRELKAQIADLKELVAAYREGLIKERAE
;
A
#
# COMPACT_ATOMS: atom_id res chain seq x y z
N MET A 1 0.57 4.93 23.18
CA MET A 1 1.29 5.80 22.22
C MET A 1 2.74 5.34 22.23
N SER A 2 3.15 4.57 21.28
CA SER A 2 4.53 4.06 21.16
C SER A 2 5.13 4.70 19.92
N PHE A 3 6.05 5.64 20.11
CA PHE A 3 6.80 6.24 19.00
C PHE A 3 7.77 5.20 18.45
N ARG A 4 7.58 4.76 17.22
CA ARG A 4 8.60 4.02 16.45
C ARG A 4 9.60 5.04 15.89
N ILE A 5 10.79 5.10 16.44
CA ILE A 5 11.93 5.74 15.81
C ILE A 5 12.63 4.66 14.98
N SER A 6 12.53 4.77 13.65
CA SER A 6 13.30 3.94 12.74
C SER A 6 14.78 4.38 12.79
N HIS A 7 15.63 3.60 13.43
CA HIS A 7 17.08 3.79 13.35
C HIS A 7 17.60 3.18 12.05
N GLN A 8 17.85 4.02 11.05
CA GLN A 8 18.78 3.69 9.97
C GLN A 8 20.20 3.93 10.49
N THR A 9 20.98 2.87 10.61
CA THR A 9 22.41 2.95 10.86
C THR A 9 23.16 3.15 9.56
N PRO A 10 24.02 4.18 9.42
CA PRO A 10 24.93 4.29 8.28
C PRO A 10 26.08 3.27 8.44
N GLY A 11 26.20 2.36 7.47
CA GLY A 11 27.34 1.46 7.38
C GLY A 11 28.64 2.21 7.07
N HIS A 12 29.54 2.30 8.01
CA HIS A 12 30.92 2.67 7.78
C HIS A 12 31.83 1.44 7.89
N THR A 13 32.29 0.95 6.73
CA THR A 13 33.46 0.06 6.67
C THR A 13 34.72 0.90 6.85
N ALA A 14 35.31 0.92 8.03
CA ALA A 14 36.64 1.43 8.26
C ALA A 14 37.60 0.27 8.55
N LYS A 15 38.66 0.22 7.71
CA LYS A 15 39.80 -0.71 7.88
C LYS A 15 40.47 -0.47 9.23
N CYS A 16 40.59 -1.54 10.03
CA CYS A 16 41.37 -1.56 11.28
C CYS A 16 42.87 -1.44 10.97
N GLY A 17 43.47 -0.31 11.35
CA GLY A 17 44.91 -0.18 11.57
C GLY A 17 45.15 -0.03 13.04
N ASN A 18 46.08 -0.84 13.60
CA ASN A 18 46.50 -0.89 15.00
C ASN A 18 46.83 0.48 15.60
N SER A 19 46.08 0.93 16.59
CA SER A 19 46.53 1.84 17.65
C SER A 19 45.71 1.58 18.91
N ASN A 20 46.24 0.69 19.75
CA ASN A 20 45.75 0.45 21.07
C ASN A 20 45.95 1.70 21.97
N ASN A 21 44.96 2.01 22.82
CA ASN A 21 44.93 2.76 24.05
C ASN A 21 44.19 4.11 24.14
N ARG A 22 43.40 4.54 23.14
CA ARG A 22 42.50 5.70 23.40
C ARG A 22 41.02 5.46 23.06
N ARG A 23 40.67 4.34 22.44
CA ARG A 23 39.27 4.04 22.03
C ARG A 23 38.42 3.37 23.09
N THR A 24 39.00 2.79 24.12
CA THR A 24 38.27 2.07 25.15
C THR A 24 37.49 2.99 26.10
N GLY A 25 37.95 4.19 26.38
CA GLY A 25 37.29 5.11 27.31
C GLY A 25 36.01 5.77 26.76
N GLU A 26 36.02 6.18 25.51
CA GLU A 26 34.83 6.81 24.89
C GLU A 26 33.74 5.78 24.53
N CYS A 27 34.13 4.57 24.13
CA CYS A 27 33.18 3.48 23.85
C CYS A 27 32.52 3.01 25.15
N ILE A 28 33.28 2.81 26.24
CA ILE A 28 32.76 2.43 27.56
C ILE A 28 31.81 3.49 28.12
N MET A 29 32.09 4.78 27.93
CA MET A 29 31.19 5.85 28.42
C MET A 29 29.89 5.94 27.66
N ARG A 30 29.86 5.66 26.36
CA ARG A 30 28.61 5.59 25.56
C ARG A 30 27.77 4.40 25.99
N ASP A 31 28.36 3.25 26.15
CA ASP A 31 27.66 2.01 26.53
C ASP A 31 27.04 2.14 27.91
N VAL A 32 27.77 2.72 28.91
CA VAL A 32 27.25 2.96 30.26
C VAL A 32 26.07 3.96 30.25
N ALA A 33 26.14 5.04 29.48
CA ALA A 33 25.03 6.00 29.38
C ALA A 33 23.77 5.36 28.77
N TYR A 34 23.92 4.54 27.74
CA TYR A 34 22.83 3.77 27.15
C TYR A 34 22.25 2.77 28.16
N LEU A 35 23.09 2.01 28.83
CA LEU A 35 22.66 1.06 29.88
C LEU A 35 21.96 1.75 31.05
N GLN A 36 22.35 2.99 31.40
CA GLN A 36 21.64 3.80 32.40
C GLN A 36 20.24 4.21 31.96
N LEU A 37 20.04 4.46 30.65
CA LEU A 37 18.69 4.71 30.07
C LEU A 37 17.86 3.44 30.13
N LEU A 38 18.42 2.30 29.72
CA LEU A 38 17.76 0.99 29.73
C LEU A 38 17.40 0.58 31.18
N ALA A 39 18.24 0.90 32.17
CA ALA A 39 18.00 0.68 33.62
C ALA A 39 16.79 1.47 34.15
N ARG A 40 16.26 2.46 33.43
CA ARG A 40 15.02 3.14 33.84
C ARG A 40 13.79 2.29 33.58
N GLU A 41 13.85 1.49 32.54
CA GLU A 41 12.77 0.57 32.12
C GLU A 41 12.89 -0.78 32.84
N PHE A 42 14.13 -1.25 33.07
CA PHE A 42 14.42 -2.52 33.71
C PHE A 42 15.33 -2.27 34.97
N PRO A 43 14.78 -1.76 36.08
CA PRO A 43 15.56 -1.22 37.19
C PRO A 43 16.28 -2.28 38.03
N SER A 44 16.08 -3.59 37.82
CA SER A 44 16.70 -4.67 38.53
C SER A 44 17.14 -5.84 37.65
N VAL A 45 18.08 -6.65 38.14
CA VAL A 45 18.47 -7.93 37.49
C VAL A 45 17.26 -8.83 37.27
N LYS A 46 16.33 -8.87 38.23
CA LYS A 46 15.12 -9.69 38.17
C LYS A 46 14.23 -9.29 36.96
N GLU A 47 13.98 -8.00 36.75
CA GLU A 47 13.16 -7.50 35.67
C GLU A 47 13.85 -7.68 34.31
N ALA A 48 15.14 -7.33 34.22
CA ALA A 48 15.91 -7.52 33.01
C ALA A 48 15.99 -9.01 32.58
N THR A 49 16.22 -9.92 33.53
CA THR A 49 16.26 -11.36 33.24
C THR A 49 14.89 -11.92 32.93
N GLY A 50 13.82 -11.42 33.55
CA GLY A 50 12.42 -11.76 33.20
C GLY A 50 12.10 -11.41 31.76
N GLU A 51 12.49 -10.20 31.31
CA GLU A 51 12.28 -9.79 29.93
C GLU A 51 13.15 -10.58 28.95
N ILE A 52 14.41 -10.90 29.29
CA ILE A 52 15.25 -11.79 28.46
C ILE A 52 14.53 -13.13 28.18
N VAL A 53 13.99 -13.75 29.25
CA VAL A 53 13.26 -15.03 29.12
C VAL A 53 12.02 -14.87 28.20
N ASN A 54 11.26 -13.78 28.39
CA ASN A 54 10.10 -13.46 27.56
C ASN A 54 10.48 -13.30 26.07
N LEU A 55 11.50 -12.48 25.78
CA LEU A 55 11.96 -12.24 24.40
C LEU A 55 12.53 -13.51 23.75
N MET A 56 13.26 -14.33 24.50
CA MET A 56 13.76 -15.63 23.98
C MET A 56 12.61 -16.58 23.66
N ALA A 57 11.57 -16.62 24.52
CA ALA A 57 10.37 -17.42 24.24
C ALA A 57 9.64 -16.93 22.98
N ILE A 58 9.49 -15.61 22.80
CA ILE A 58 8.90 -15.03 21.59
C ILE A 58 9.69 -15.42 20.34
N CYS A 59 11.02 -15.41 20.39
CA CYS A 59 11.89 -15.84 19.29
C CYS A 59 11.62 -17.29 18.85
N SER A 60 11.11 -18.13 19.74
CA SER A 60 10.79 -19.54 19.46
C SER A 60 9.39 -19.78 18.90
N LEU A 61 8.59 -18.72 18.73
CA LEU A 61 7.29 -18.83 18.06
C LEU A 61 7.43 -18.89 16.54
N PRO A 62 6.45 -19.48 15.84
CA PRO A 62 6.37 -19.39 14.40
C PRO A 62 6.28 -17.94 13.91
N LYS A 63 6.86 -17.68 12.72
CA LYS A 63 6.67 -16.43 11.99
C LYS A 63 5.18 -16.14 11.79
N GLY A 64 4.78 -14.90 11.97
CA GLY A 64 3.45 -14.41 11.61
C GLY A 64 3.15 -14.53 10.12
N THR A 65 1.90 -14.34 9.75
CA THR A 65 1.47 -14.39 8.34
C THR A 65 1.46 -12.99 7.75
N GLU A 66 2.15 -12.81 6.64
CA GLU A 66 2.22 -11.58 5.86
C GLU A 66 1.36 -11.71 4.61
N TYR A 67 0.63 -10.63 4.30
CA TYR A 67 -0.20 -10.53 3.11
C TYR A 67 0.28 -9.37 2.27
N PHE A 68 0.38 -9.61 0.96
CA PHE A 68 0.83 -8.62 -0.01
C PHE A 68 -0.28 -8.38 -1.03
N PHE A 69 -0.69 -7.13 -1.17
CA PHE A 69 -1.63 -6.64 -2.17
C PHE A 69 -0.97 -5.57 -3.02
N SER A 70 -1.44 -5.39 -4.24
CA SER A 70 -0.95 -4.37 -5.16
C SER A 70 -2.10 -3.75 -5.95
N ASP A 71 -1.93 -2.52 -6.42
CA ASP A 71 -2.77 -1.88 -7.44
C ASP A 71 -4.27 -1.87 -7.08
N LEU A 72 -4.58 -1.38 -5.86
CA LEU A 72 -5.94 -1.36 -5.31
C LEU A 72 -6.88 -0.41 -6.05
N HIS A 73 -6.32 0.70 -6.57
CA HIS A 73 -7.00 1.64 -7.44
C HIS A 73 -8.43 2.00 -7.01
N GLY A 74 -8.64 2.32 -5.73
CA GLY A 74 -9.94 2.74 -5.23
C GLY A 74 -11.05 1.69 -5.23
N GLU A 75 -10.77 0.44 -5.57
CA GLU A 75 -11.74 -0.68 -5.61
C GLU A 75 -12.03 -1.21 -4.19
N TYR A 76 -12.63 -0.36 -3.38
CA TYR A 76 -12.78 -0.57 -1.94
C TYR A 76 -13.61 -1.81 -1.58
N GLU A 77 -14.68 -2.13 -2.32
CA GLU A 77 -15.53 -3.30 -2.01
C GLU A 77 -14.76 -4.61 -2.18
N ALA A 78 -14.03 -4.74 -3.28
CA ALA A 78 -13.21 -5.91 -3.55
C ALA A 78 -12.09 -6.04 -2.52
N PHE A 79 -11.35 -4.96 -2.25
CA PHE A 79 -10.26 -4.96 -1.29
C PHE A 79 -10.73 -5.31 0.13
N ILE A 80 -11.81 -4.67 0.63
CA ILE A 80 -12.35 -4.94 1.95
C ILE A 80 -12.83 -6.40 2.06
N HIS A 81 -13.43 -6.95 1.01
CA HIS A 81 -13.83 -8.36 0.99
C HIS A 81 -12.61 -9.29 1.11
N LEU A 82 -11.56 -9.05 0.34
CA LEU A 82 -10.33 -9.83 0.38
C LEU A 82 -9.62 -9.72 1.74
N LEU A 83 -9.59 -8.53 2.33
CA LEU A 83 -9.01 -8.31 3.65
C LEU A 83 -9.79 -9.05 4.74
N ARG A 84 -11.11 -8.91 4.80
CA ARG A 84 -11.99 -9.53 5.79
C ARG A 84 -12.08 -11.05 5.67
N SER A 85 -12.01 -11.57 4.45
CA SER A 85 -11.94 -13.01 4.18
C SER A 85 -10.53 -13.57 4.32
N SER A 86 -9.54 -12.71 4.51
CA SER A 86 -8.10 -13.03 4.45
C SER A 86 -7.79 -13.82 3.18
N SER A 87 -8.27 -13.30 2.02
CA SER A 87 -8.14 -13.93 0.70
C SER A 87 -8.55 -15.41 0.68
N GLY A 88 -9.59 -15.77 1.44
CA GLY A 88 -10.16 -17.13 1.51
C GLY A 88 -9.60 -18.01 2.63
N ILE A 89 -8.51 -17.64 3.29
CA ILE A 89 -7.85 -18.45 4.33
C ILE A 89 -8.79 -18.73 5.54
N ILE A 90 -9.64 -17.79 5.91
CA ILE A 90 -10.60 -18.03 7.02
C ILE A 90 -11.53 -19.22 6.68
N ARG A 91 -11.96 -19.34 5.43
CA ARG A 91 -12.78 -20.48 4.99
C ARG A 91 -12.00 -21.80 5.05
N GLU A 92 -10.73 -21.79 4.66
CA GLU A 92 -9.86 -22.96 4.81
C GLU A 92 -9.71 -23.35 6.28
N LYS A 93 -9.51 -22.39 7.19
CA LYS A 93 -9.42 -22.63 8.63
C LYS A 93 -10.72 -23.20 9.22
N ILE A 94 -11.88 -22.75 8.77
CA ILE A 94 -13.18 -23.32 9.15
C ILE A 94 -13.24 -24.79 8.72
N LYS A 95 -12.84 -25.09 7.48
CA LYS A 95 -12.82 -26.46 6.95
C LYS A 95 -11.81 -27.34 7.70
N GLU A 96 -10.62 -26.85 8.01
CA GLU A 96 -9.62 -27.57 8.82
C GLU A 96 -10.14 -27.86 10.23
N THR A 97 -10.80 -26.89 10.87
CA THR A 97 -11.27 -27.00 12.25
C THR A 97 -12.45 -27.97 12.38
N PHE A 98 -13.38 -27.93 11.45
CA PHE A 98 -14.64 -28.67 11.57
C PHE A 98 -14.76 -29.88 10.63
N GLY A 99 -13.97 -29.93 9.56
CA GLY A 99 -13.97 -31.04 8.61
C GLY A 99 -15.38 -31.37 8.10
N TYR A 100 -15.73 -32.63 8.22
CA TYR A 100 -17.08 -33.13 7.84
C TYR A 100 -18.12 -33.03 8.96
N VAL A 101 -17.75 -32.51 10.14
CA VAL A 101 -18.68 -32.42 11.29
C VAL A 101 -19.77 -31.38 11.03
N ILE A 102 -19.45 -30.34 10.26
CA ILE A 102 -20.38 -29.28 9.88
C ILE A 102 -20.61 -29.33 8.37
N PRO A 103 -21.86 -29.33 7.88
CA PRO A 103 -22.16 -29.28 6.45
C PRO A 103 -21.49 -28.06 5.76
N GLU A 104 -21.11 -28.20 4.49
CA GLU A 104 -20.41 -27.14 3.74
C GLU A 104 -21.22 -25.84 3.66
N GLU A 105 -22.57 -25.95 3.58
CA GLU A 105 -23.44 -24.77 3.60
C GLU A 105 -23.35 -24.01 4.92
N GLU A 106 -23.29 -24.71 6.07
CA GLU A 106 -23.13 -24.07 7.38
C GLU A 106 -21.72 -23.49 7.56
N GLN A 107 -20.68 -24.15 6.99
CA GLN A 107 -19.32 -23.58 6.95
C GLN A 107 -19.29 -22.27 6.18
N LEU A 108 -19.96 -22.20 5.03
CA LEU A 108 -20.07 -20.98 4.22
C LEU A 108 -20.86 -19.88 4.98
N GLN A 109 -21.95 -20.24 5.65
CA GLN A 109 -22.72 -19.28 6.47
C GLN A 109 -21.87 -18.73 7.61
N LEU A 110 -21.05 -19.57 8.25
CA LEU A 110 -20.13 -19.16 9.32
C LEU A 110 -19.02 -18.25 8.78
N ALA A 111 -18.45 -18.57 7.62
CA ALA A 111 -17.47 -17.71 6.95
C ALA A 111 -18.06 -16.33 6.64
N ASN A 112 -19.23 -16.27 6.03
CA ASN A 112 -19.93 -15.04 5.73
C ASN A 112 -20.28 -14.21 6.99
N LEU A 113 -20.63 -14.88 8.09
CA LEU A 113 -20.82 -14.21 9.38
C LEU A 113 -19.52 -13.58 9.88
N ILE A 114 -18.39 -14.30 9.77
CA ILE A 114 -17.08 -13.77 10.18
C ILE A 114 -16.70 -12.56 9.32
N TYR A 115 -16.95 -12.59 8.00
CA TYR A 115 -16.61 -11.48 7.09
C TYR A 115 -17.44 -10.22 7.34
N TYR A 116 -18.76 -10.38 7.58
CA TYR A 116 -19.72 -9.27 7.64
C TYR A 116 -20.72 -9.43 8.77
N PRO A 117 -20.27 -9.48 10.03
CA PRO A 117 -21.18 -9.65 11.18
C PRO A 117 -22.25 -8.56 11.25
N GLU A 118 -21.90 -7.33 10.86
CA GLU A 118 -22.80 -6.16 10.84
C GLU A 118 -23.95 -6.27 9.82
N ARG A 119 -23.81 -7.11 8.80
CA ARG A 119 -24.86 -7.39 7.80
C ARG A 119 -25.65 -8.66 8.15
N HIS A 120 -24.94 -9.70 8.62
CA HIS A 120 -25.54 -11.01 8.88
C HIS A 120 -26.38 -11.06 10.14
N LEU A 121 -25.93 -10.48 11.25
CA LEU A 121 -26.67 -10.52 12.52
C LEU A 121 -28.05 -9.85 12.41
N PRO A 122 -28.20 -8.61 11.88
CA PRO A 122 -29.52 -8.01 11.71
C PRO A 122 -30.44 -8.81 10.77
N ARG A 123 -29.88 -9.46 9.74
CA ARG A 123 -30.62 -10.29 8.81
C ARG A 123 -31.18 -11.54 9.52
N MET A 124 -30.35 -12.22 10.33
CA MET A 124 -30.76 -13.38 11.13
C MET A 124 -31.86 -13.01 12.11
N MET A 125 -31.77 -11.88 12.80
CA MET A 125 -32.78 -11.35 13.70
C MET A 125 -34.13 -11.14 12.97
N LYS A 126 -34.09 -10.45 11.81
CA LYS A 126 -35.30 -10.20 10.99
C LYS A 126 -35.95 -11.51 10.49
N GLN A 127 -35.18 -12.55 10.26
CA GLN A 127 -35.68 -13.86 9.79
C GLN A 127 -36.14 -14.77 10.92
N GLY A 128 -36.09 -14.37 12.19
CA GLY A 128 -36.43 -15.20 13.36
C GLY A 128 -35.46 -16.37 13.58
N ARG A 129 -34.28 -16.35 12.97
CA ARG A 129 -33.25 -17.39 13.07
C ARG A 129 -32.22 -17.14 14.18
N TYR A 130 -32.25 -15.97 14.82
CA TYR A 130 -31.39 -15.58 15.91
C TYR A 130 -31.89 -16.13 17.25
N THR A 131 -31.96 -17.47 17.38
CA THR A 131 -32.40 -18.16 18.58
C THR A 131 -31.27 -18.33 19.59
N GLU A 132 -31.58 -18.62 20.85
CA GLU A 132 -30.57 -18.90 21.89
C GLU A 132 -29.66 -20.07 21.53
N ASP A 133 -30.23 -21.15 20.96
CA ASP A 133 -29.42 -22.28 20.50
C ASP A 133 -28.49 -21.91 19.37
N TRP A 134 -28.94 -21.10 18.42
CA TRP A 134 -28.08 -20.60 17.35
C TRP A 134 -26.96 -19.73 17.90
N GLN A 135 -27.25 -18.83 18.85
CA GLN A 135 -26.26 -17.99 19.51
C GLN A 135 -25.19 -18.83 20.21
N ARG A 136 -25.63 -19.83 20.99
CA ARG A 136 -24.75 -20.74 21.72
C ARG A 136 -23.81 -21.51 20.80
N ILE A 137 -24.36 -22.15 19.77
CA ILE A 137 -23.59 -22.90 18.77
C ILE A 137 -22.63 -22.00 18.04
N THR A 138 -23.06 -20.80 17.66
CA THR A 138 -22.23 -19.83 16.92
C THR A 138 -21.08 -19.34 17.77
N ILE A 139 -21.32 -18.97 19.03
CA ILE A 139 -20.24 -18.55 19.95
C ILE A 139 -19.21 -19.67 20.11
N TYR A 140 -19.66 -20.90 20.35
CA TYR A 140 -18.79 -22.05 20.47
C TYR A 140 -17.92 -22.26 19.24
N ARG A 141 -18.50 -22.23 18.04
CA ARG A 141 -17.78 -22.38 16.76
C ARG A 141 -16.76 -21.28 16.57
N LEU A 142 -17.11 -20.02 16.83
CA LEU A 142 -16.21 -18.88 16.70
C LEU A 142 -15.03 -18.96 17.69
N VAL A 143 -15.27 -19.42 18.93
CA VAL A 143 -14.18 -19.64 19.90
C VAL A 143 -13.22 -20.72 19.42
N GLN A 144 -13.70 -21.80 18.78
CA GLN A 144 -12.81 -22.83 18.21
C GLN A 144 -11.92 -22.26 17.09
N ILE A 145 -12.51 -21.48 16.18
CA ILE A 145 -11.73 -20.83 15.12
C ILE A 145 -10.73 -19.82 15.73
N CYS A 146 -11.15 -19.03 16.74
CA CYS A 146 -10.25 -18.13 17.44
C CYS A 146 -9.04 -18.87 18.04
N ARG A 147 -9.26 -20.03 18.66
CA ARG A 147 -8.17 -20.87 19.20
C ARG A 147 -7.21 -21.31 18.11
N GLU A 148 -7.74 -21.76 16.97
CA GLU A 148 -6.91 -22.18 15.84
C GLU A 148 -6.02 -21.05 15.31
N VAL A 149 -6.62 -19.88 15.02
CA VAL A 149 -5.86 -18.75 14.50
C VAL A 149 -4.93 -18.11 15.55
N ALA A 150 -5.25 -18.23 16.85
CA ALA A 150 -4.44 -17.74 17.95
C ALA A 150 -3.25 -18.64 18.29
N SER A 151 -3.25 -19.91 17.88
CA SER A 151 -2.27 -20.93 18.31
C SER A 151 -0.80 -20.57 18.03
N LYS A 152 -0.56 -19.73 17.03
CA LYS A 152 0.78 -19.26 16.63
C LYS A 152 1.28 -18.04 17.43
N TYR A 153 0.50 -17.50 18.37
CA TYR A 153 0.81 -16.27 19.09
C TYR A 153 1.01 -16.47 20.59
N THR A 154 1.71 -15.52 21.22
CA THR A 154 1.70 -15.42 22.69
C THR A 154 0.31 -14.98 23.17
N ARG A 155 -0.08 -15.43 24.36
CA ARG A 155 -1.30 -14.98 25.02
C ARG A 155 -1.37 -13.45 25.13
N SER A 156 -0.24 -12.81 25.46
CA SER A 156 -0.13 -11.34 25.54
C SER A 156 -0.44 -10.67 24.21
N LYS A 157 0.05 -11.20 23.07
CA LYS A 157 -0.22 -10.65 21.74
C LYS A 157 -1.69 -10.80 21.37
N VAL A 158 -2.29 -11.96 21.64
CA VAL A 158 -3.72 -12.20 21.39
C VAL A 158 -4.57 -11.24 22.23
N ARG A 159 -4.26 -11.10 23.52
CA ARG A 159 -4.99 -10.21 24.45
C ARG A 159 -4.95 -8.74 24.02
N LYS A 160 -3.82 -8.26 23.46
CA LYS A 160 -3.70 -6.90 22.94
C LYS A 160 -4.60 -6.64 21.70
N LYS A 161 -4.95 -7.69 20.96
CA LYS A 161 -5.86 -7.62 19.79
C LYS A 161 -7.34 -7.82 20.16
N MET A 162 -7.63 -8.22 21.38
CA MET A 162 -9.03 -8.39 21.86
C MET A 162 -9.71 -7.04 22.04
N PRO A 163 -11.02 -6.94 21.73
CA PRO A 163 -11.83 -5.79 22.12
C PRO A 163 -11.80 -5.62 23.64
N LYS A 164 -11.51 -4.41 24.11
CA LYS A 164 -11.29 -4.12 25.55
C LYS A 164 -12.46 -4.54 26.43
N GLU A 165 -13.68 -4.36 25.92
CA GLU A 165 -14.93 -4.63 26.63
C GLU A 165 -15.11 -6.13 26.94
N TYR A 166 -14.58 -6.99 26.06
CA TYR A 166 -14.75 -8.44 26.14
C TYR A 166 -13.44 -9.19 26.38
N ALA A 167 -12.34 -8.50 26.57
CA ALA A 167 -11.00 -9.12 26.61
C ALA A 167 -10.88 -10.21 27.70
N TYR A 168 -11.43 -9.96 28.90
CA TYR A 168 -11.43 -10.96 29.98
C TYR A 168 -12.24 -12.20 29.59
N THR A 169 -13.48 -12.01 29.15
CA THR A 169 -14.39 -13.10 28.79
C THR A 169 -13.86 -13.94 27.62
N ILE A 170 -13.32 -13.28 26.59
CA ILE A 170 -12.70 -13.98 25.45
C ILE A 170 -11.45 -14.74 25.89
N ASP A 171 -10.60 -14.15 26.72
CA ASP A 171 -9.39 -14.80 27.24
C ASP A 171 -9.73 -16.06 28.03
N GLU A 172 -10.77 -16.03 28.90
CA GLU A 172 -11.28 -17.21 29.61
C GLU A 172 -11.77 -18.29 28.63
N LEU A 173 -12.63 -17.92 27.69
CA LEU A 173 -13.18 -18.87 26.71
C LEU A 173 -12.10 -19.51 25.83
N LEU A 174 -11.03 -18.78 25.49
CA LEU A 174 -9.93 -19.32 24.68
C LEU A 174 -9.05 -20.33 25.44
N HIS A 175 -8.93 -20.23 26.75
CA HIS A 175 -7.96 -21.01 27.55
C HIS A 175 -8.60 -22.09 28.45
N VAL A 176 -9.91 -22.27 28.37
CA VAL A 176 -10.57 -23.40 29.10
C VAL A 176 -10.16 -24.72 28.47
N ASP A 177 -9.62 -25.63 29.27
CA ASP A 177 -9.36 -27.01 28.87
C ASP A 177 -10.71 -27.79 28.78
N GLY A 178 -11.03 -28.27 27.59
CA GLY A 178 -12.27 -28.99 27.35
C GLY A 178 -12.39 -30.36 28.05
N ASN A 179 -11.32 -30.83 28.68
CA ASN A 179 -11.30 -32.11 29.40
C ASN A 179 -11.62 -32.00 30.89
N ASP A 180 -11.68 -30.79 31.46
CA ASP A 180 -12.04 -30.55 32.86
C ASP A 180 -13.55 -30.30 32.99
N GLU A 181 -14.28 -31.21 33.62
CA GLU A 181 -15.73 -31.08 33.76
C GLU A 181 -16.15 -29.83 34.55
N ASN A 182 -15.39 -29.45 35.57
CA ASN A 182 -15.70 -28.24 36.35
C ASN A 182 -15.55 -26.97 35.49
N LYS A 183 -14.57 -26.95 34.60
CA LYS A 183 -14.38 -25.84 33.66
C LYS A 183 -15.41 -25.83 32.54
N LYS A 184 -16.00 -27.00 32.16
CA LYS A 184 -17.12 -27.06 31.22
C LYS A 184 -18.35 -26.34 31.75
N LEU A 185 -18.68 -26.52 33.05
CA LEU A 185 -19.78 -25.80 33.67
C LEU A 185 -19.55 -24.29 33.66
N TYR A 186 -18.36 -23.85 34.04
CA TYR A 186 -17.97 -22.44 34.03
C TYR A 186 -18.05 -21.84 32.60
N TYR A 187 -17.55 -22.56 31.60
CA TYR A 187 -17.61 -22.18 30.21
C TYR A 187 -19.05 -22.01 29.71
N ASN A 188 -19.91 -22.96 30.02
CA ASN A 188 -21.33 -22.92 29.65
C ASN A 188 -22.05 -21.76 30.34
N GLU A 189 -21.72 -21.47 31.60
CA GLU A 189 -22.28 -20.36 32.35
C GLU A 189 -21.86 -18.99 31.79
N ILE A 190 -20.64 -18.85 31.32
CA ILE A 190 -20.19 -17.63 30.62
C ILE A 190 -21.06 -17.42 29.35
N ILE A 191 -21.22 -18.45 28.51
CA ILE A 191 -22.04 -18.35 27.29
C ILE A 191 -23.49 -18.07 27.63
N HIS A 192 -24.04 -18.72 28.64
CA HIS A 192 -25.41 -18.49 29.08
C HIS A 192 -25.61 -17.06 29.55
N SER A 193 -24.71 -16.53 30.35
CA SER A 193 -24.74 -15.14 30.81
C SER A 193 -24.64 -14.12 29.67
N ILE A 194 -23.85 -14.39 28.62
CA ILE A 194 -23.76 -13.53 27.42
C ILE A 194 -25.12 -13.48 26.70
N ILE A 195 -25.84 -14.61 26.65
CA ILE A 195 -27.16 -14.71 26.00
C ILE A 195 -28.21 -14.01 26.85
N ASP A 196 -28.29 -14.33 28.15
CA ASP A 196 -29.23 -13.75 29.09
C ASP A 196 -29.15 -12.24 29.23
N THR A 197 -27.93 -11.70 29.15
CA THR A 197 -27.70 -10.23 29.18
C THR A 197 -27.94 -9.56 27.85
N SER A 198 -28.37 -10.29 26.82
CA SER A 198 -28.71 -9.79 25.48
C SER A 198 -27.57 -9.05 24.78
N ILE A 199 -26.29 -9.45 25.03
CA ILE A 199 -25.11 -8.89 24.39
C ILE A 199 -24.49 -9.83 23.35
N ALA A 200 -25.13 -10.94 23.04
CA ALA A 200 -24.59 -12.00 22.17
C ALA A 200 -24.25 -11.50 20.76
N ASP A 201 -25.04 -10.58 20.19
CA ASP A 201 -24.77 -9.96 18.89
C ASP A 201 -23.44 -9.21 18.86
N LYS A 202 -23.21 -8.37 19.87
CA LYS A 202 -21.96 -7.60 20.01
C LYS A 202 -20.77 -8.50 20.30
N PHE A 203 -20.98 -9.53 21.11
CA PHE A 203 -19.93 -10.51 21.45
C PHE A 203 -19.54 -11.35 20.23
N ILE A 204 -20.51 -11.84 19.46
CA ILE A 204 -20.27 -12.56 18.18
C ILE A 204 -19.51 -11.66 17.21
N ALA A 205 -19.93 -10.41 17.05
CA ALA A 205 -19.21 -9.45 16.19
C ALA A 205 -17.77 -9.20 16.67
N ALA A 206 -17.53 -9.15 17.97
CA ALA A 206 -16.21 -9.01 18.57
C ALA A 206 -15.30 -10.21 18.27
N LEU A 207 -15.84 -11.45 18.38
CA LEU A 207 -15.11 -12.66 18.00
C LEU A 207 -14.78 -12.69 16.50
N CYS A 208 -15.73 -12.32 15.64
CA CYS A 208 -15.49 -12.24 14.19
C CYS A 208 -14.34 -11.28 13.86
N ARG A 209 -14.34 -10.09 14.43
CA ARG A 209 -13.24 -9.12 14.25
C ARG A 209 -11.91 -9.64 14.79
N LEU A 210 -11.93 -10.34 15.93
CA LEU A 210 -10.71 -10.93 16.49
C LEU A 210 -10.14 -12.00 15.56
N ILE A 211 -10.96 -12.85 14.96
CA ILE A 211 -10.54 -13.86 13.97
C ILE A 211 -9.87 -13.17 12.78
N GLN A 212 -10.49 -12.13 12.19
CA GLN A 212 -9.91 -11.36 11.09
C GLN A 212 -8.54 -10.78 11.48
N ASN A 213 -8.45 -10.12 12.65
CA ASN A 213 -7.23 -9.46 13.13
C ASN A 213 -6.10 -10.44 13.50
N LEU A 214 -6.43 -11.70 13.83
CA LEU A 214 -5.43 -12.73 14.15
C LEU A 214 -4.98 -13.51 12.90
N THR A 215 -5.72 -13.47 11.81
CA THR A 215 -5.37 -14.22 10.60
C THR A 215 -4.21 -13.55 9.85
N ILE A 216 -4.20 -12.22 9.78
CA ILE A 216 -3.15 -11.42 9.13
C ILE A 216 -2.32 -10.71 10.21
N ASP A 217 -0.99 -10.90 10.19
CA ASP A 217 -0.10 -10.19 11.09
C ASP A 217 0.38 -8.87 10.53
N ASN A 218 0.91 -8.91 9.31
CA ASN A 218 1.45 -7.76 8.60
C ASN A 218 0.78 -7.67 7.23
N LEU A 219 0.47 -6.46 6.84
CA LEU A 219 -0.14 -6.13 5.56
C LEU A 219 0.81 -5.25 4.77
N HIS A 220 1.18 -5.71 3.56
CA HIS A 220 2.04 -4.98 2.63
C HIS A 220 1.23 -4.54 1.42
N ILE A 221 1.20 -3.24 1.14
CA ILE A 221 0.53 -2.66 -0.03
C ILE A 221 1.58 -2.19 -1.02
N ILE A 222 1.67 -2.85 -2.17
CA ILE A 222 2.70 -2.59 -3.19
C ILE A 222 2.22 -1.51 -4.17
N GLY A 223 1.72 -0.41 -3.62
CA GLY A 223 1.36 0.82 -4.32
C GLY A 223 0.05 0.82 -5.07
N ASP A 224 -0.20 1.99 -5.67
CA ASP A 224 -1.38 2.34 -6.46
C ASP A 224 -2.70 2.10 -5.74
N ILE A 225 -2.84 2.77 -4.58
CA ILE A 225 -4.08 2.79 -3.80
C ILE A 225 -5.12 3.68 -4.48
N PHE A 226 -4.67 4.78 -5.08
CA PHE A 226 -5.51 5.85 -5.63
C PHE A 226 -5.87 5.64 -7.11
N ASP A 227 -6.81 6.46 -7.55
CA ASP A 227 -7.30 6.60 -8.92
C ASP A 227 -8.08 5.40 -9.49
N ARG A 228 -8.83 5.65 -10.57
CA ARG A 228 -9.62 4.72 -11.38
C ARG A 228 -10.90 4.21 -10.71
N GLY A 229 -10.81 3.63 -9.53
CA GLY A 229 -11.97 3.18 -8.76
C GLY A 229 -12.61 4.29 -7.93
N PRO A 230 -13.79 4.03 -7.33
CA PRO A 230 -14.63 5.09 -6.79
C PRO A 230 -14.15 5.68 -5.48
N ARG A 231 -13.54 4.89 -4.57
CA ARG A 231 -13.39 5.30 -3.16
C ARG A 231 -12.06 4.88 -2.53
N ALA A 232 -10.95 5.45 -3.00
CA ALA A 232 -9.63 5.27 -2.37
C ALA A 232 -9.57 5.78 -0.92
N ASP A 233 -10.37 6.79 -0.59
CA ASP A 233 -10.50 7.33 0.77
C ASP A 233 -10.99 6.29 1.78
N ILE A 234 -11.92 5.40 1.39
CA ILE A 234 -12.40 4.30 2.22
C ILE A 234 -11.29 3.26 2.43
N ILE A 235 -10.52 2.93 1.38
CA ILE A 235 -9.36 2.04 1.50
C ILE A 235 -8.36 2.62 2.50
N MET A 236 -8.02 3.90 2.39
CA MET A 236 -7.10 4.56 3.32
C MET A 236 -7.60 4.52 4.77
N GLN A 237 -8.90 4.71 5.02
CA GLN A 237 -9.48 4.57 6.35
C GLN A 237 -9.31 3.16 6.92
N GLU A 238 -9.53 2.13 6.10
CA GLU A 238 -9.36 0.74 6.50
C GLU A 238 -7.89 0.44 6.83
N LEU A 239 -6.95 0.86 5.97
CA LEU A 239 -5.51 0.70 6.20
C LEU A 239 -5.04 1.41 7.48
N MET A 240 -5.54 2.63 7.75
CA MET A 240 -5.23 3.37 8.98
C MET A 240 -5.74 2.69 10.24
N SER A 241 -6.80 1.90 10.14
CA SER A 241 -7.37 1.13 11.25
C SER A 241 -6.67 -0.22 11.44
N PHE A 242 -5.90 -0.67 10.46
CA PHE A 242 -5.20 -1.94 10.50
C PHE A 242 -4.01 -1.88 11.47
N HIS A 243 -3.72 -2.98 12.15
CA HIS A 243 -2.77 -2.99 13.27
C HIS A 243 -1.28 -2.96 12.88
N ASP A 244 -0.93 -3.42 11.68
CA ASP A 244 0.45 -3.38 11.17
C ASP A 244 0.44 -3.41 9.64
N VAL A 245 0.77 -2.27 9.01
CA VAL A 245 0.75 -2.09 7.56
C VAL A 245 1.96 -1.28 7.12
N ASP A 246 2.53 -1.64 5.99
CA ASP A 246 3.46 -0.80 5.25
C ASP A 246 3.03 -0.68 3.77
N ILE A 247 3.50 0.39 3.12
CA ILE A 247 3.05 0.78 1.79
C ILE A 247 4.28 1.14 0.94
N GLN A 248 4.42 0.54 -0.22
CA GLN A 248 5.37 0.99 -1.24
C GLN A 248 4.62 1.92 -2.20
N TRP A 249 5.06 3.18 -2.30
CA TRP A 249 4.33 4.18 -3.09
C TRP A 249 4.36 3.85 -4.58
N GLY A 250 3.17 3.80 -5.20
CA GLY A 250 3.01 3.75 -6.64
C GLY A 250 3.02 5.14 -7.27
N ASN A 251 3.02 5.21 -8.60
CA ASN A 251 3.00 6.49 -9.30
C ASN A 251 1.70 7.27 -9.08
N HIS A 252 0.56 6.59 -8.94
CA HIS A 252 -0.71 7.22 -8.58
C HIS A 252 -0.65 7.80 -7.16
N ASP A 253 -0.11 7.08 -6.19
CA ASP A 253 0.04 7.56 -4.81
C ASP A 253 0.93 8.81 -4.75
N ILE A 254 2.08 8.80 -5.45
CA ILE A 254 3.00 9.94 -5.52
C ILE A 254 2.33 11.16 -6.16
N SER A 255 1.48 10.97 -7.19
CA SER A 255 0.71 12.05 -7.80
C SER A 255 -0.25 12.70 -6.80
N TRP A 256 -0.97 11.90 -5.99
CA TRP A 256 -1.84 12.41 -4.92
C TRP A 256 -1.07 13.09 -3.78
N MET A 257 0.07 12.52 -3.38
CA MET A 257 0.97 13.12 -2.39
C MET A 257 1.52 14.47 -2.88
N GLY A 258 1.89 14.56 -4.16
CA GLY A 258 2.34 15.79 -4.80
C GLY A 258 1.23 16.85 -4.90
N ALA A 259 0.01 16.43 -5.21
CA ALA A 259 -1.17 17.30 -5.23
C ALA A 259 -1.46 17.89 -3.85
N ALA A 260 -1.43 17.07 -2.80
CA ALA A 260 -1.59 17.53 -1.41
C ALA A 260 -0.47 18.50 -0.99
N ALA A 261 0.76 18.29 -1.46
CA ALA A 261 1.89 19.18 -1.22
C ALA A 261 1.81 20.50 -2.03
N GLY A 262 0.88 20.59 -3.00
CA GLY A 262 0.60 21.81 -3.79
C GLY A 262 1.27 21.87 -5.16
N ASN A 263 1.80 20.74 -5.68
CA ASN A 263 2.29 20.69 -7.06
C ASN A 263 1.12 20.80 -8.05
N LEU A 264 1.13 21.85 -8.89
CA LEU A 264 0.02 22.16 -9.79
C LEU A 264 -0.18 21.10 -10.88
N ALA A 265 0.90 20.51 -11.40
CA ALA A 265 0.79 19.46 -12.41
C ALA A 265 0.19 18.17 -11.82
N CYS A 266 0.56 17.80 -10.60
CA CYS A 266 -0.05 16.69 -9.87
C CYS A 266 -1.53 16.94 -9.58
N ILE A 267 -1.91 18.17 -9.18
CA ILE A 267 -3.32 18.56 -8.98
C ILE A 267 -4.12 18.39 -10.27
N CYS A 268 -3.61 18.92 -11.39
CA CYS A 268 -4.27 18.76 -12.69
C CYS A 268 -4.38 17.28 -13.10
N ASN A 269 -3.34 16.51 -12.86
CA ASN A 269 -3.31 15.09 -13.18
C ASN A 269 -4.36 14.30 -12.37
N VAL A 270 -4.41 14.50 -11.05
CA VAL A 270 -5.40 13.86 -10.17
C VAL A 270 -6.82 14.21 -10.62
N LEU A 271 -7.11 15.48 -10.86
CA LEU A 271 -8.42 15.93 -11.32
C LEU A 271 -8.77 15.33 -12.68
N ARG A 272 -7.83 15.34 -13.64
CA ARG A 272 -8.06 14.79 -14.99
C ARG A 272 -8.38 13.29 -14.92
N ILE A 273 -7.64 12.52 -14.13
CA ILE A 273 -7.86 11.07 -13.99
C ILE A 273 -9.19 10.83 -13.30
N ALA A 274 -9.47 11.47 -12.17
CA ALA A 274 -10.72 11.28 -11.45
C ALA A 274 -11.95 11.60 -12.31
N ILE A 275 -11.93 12.71 -13.09
CA ILE A 275 -13.00 13.05 -14.02
C ILE A 275 -13.11 12.01 -15.13
N SER A 276 -11.97 11.55 -15.70
CA SER A 276 -11.97 10.58 -16.79
C SER A 276 -12.57 9.22 -16.40
N TYR A 277 -12.51 8.86 -15.13
CA TYR A 277 -13.08 7.62 -14.57
C TYR A 277 -14.38 7.83 -13.79
N ASN A 278 -14.96 9.03 -13.85
CA ASN A 278 -16.19 9.40 -13.12
C ASN A 278 -16.07 9.24 -11.61
N SER A 279 -14.87 9.40 -11.05
CA SER A 279 -14.59 9.22 -9.61
C SER A 279 -14.71 10.56 -8.87
N PHE A 280 -15.86 11.24 -8.99
CA PHE A 280 -16.11 12.53 -8.34
C PHE A 280 -16.23 12.40 -6.82
N ASP A 281 -16.84 11.30 -6.35
CA ASP A 281 -17.12 11.04 -4.94
C ASP A 281 -15.85 11.03 -4.07
N VAL A 282 -14.74 10.47 -4.57
CA VAL A 282 -13.47 10.50 -3.83
C VAL A 282 -12.96 11.94 -3.65
N LEU A 283 -13.18 12.81 -4.64
CA LEU A 283 -12.76 14.22 -4.56
C LEU A 283 -13.66 15.01 -3.63
N GLU A 284 -14.98 14.99 -3.87
CA GLU A 284 -15.95 15.84 -3.17
C GLU A 284 -16.32 15.27 -1.79
N ASP A 285 -16.83 14.05 -1.72
CA ASP A 285 -17.25 13.41 -0.48
C ASP A 285 -16.08 12.90 0.36
N GLY A 286 -15.09 12.29 -0.29
CA GLY A 286 -13.93 11.72 0.38
C GLY A 286 -12.99 12.79 0.94
N TYR A 287 -12.62 13.75 0.13
CA TYR A 287 -11.59 14.73 0.46
C TYR A 287 -12.06 16.18 0.55
N GLY A 288 -13.32 16.47 0.23
CA GLY A 288 -13.87 17.83 0.29
C GLY A 288 -13.27 18.79 -0.73
N ILE A 289 -12.79 18.26 -1.87
CA ILE A 289 -12.22 19.05 -2.97
C ILE A 289 -13.37 19.69 -3.75
N ASN A 290 -13.49 21.01 -3.70
CA ASN A 290 -14.57 21.73 -4.36
C ASN A 290 -14.35 21.82 -5.88
N LEU A 291 -15.14 21.11 -6.66
CA LEU A 291 -15.07 21.09 -8.13
C LEU A 291 -15.92 22.17 -8.81
N ARG A 292 -16.78 22.90 -8.07
CA ARG A 292 -17.63 23.95 -8.64
C ARG A 292 -16.87 25.02 -9.42
N PRO A 293 -15.68 25.52 -8.98
CA PRO A 293 -14.91 26.48 -9.76
C PRO A 293 -14.50 25.93 -11.14
N LEU A 294 -14.10 24.64 -11.21
CA LEU A 294 -13.76 23.99 -12.46
C LEU A 294 -14.99 23.80 -13.36
N SER A 295 -16.13 23.38 -12.81
CA SER A 295 -17.37 23.22 -13.59
C SER A 295 -17.87 24.53 -14.18
N MET A 296 -17.83 25.62 -13.39
CA MET A 296 -18.20 26.96 -13.87
C MET A 296 -17.25 27.50 -14.95
N PHE A 297 -15.94 27.27 -14.77
CA PHE A 297 -14.93 27.65 -15.77
C PHE A 297 -15.16 26.88 -17.09
N ALA A 298 -15.31 25.57 -17.00
CA ALA A 298 -15.50 24.69 -18.15
C ALA A 298 -16.79 24.99 -18.91
N ALA A 299 -17.91 25.15 -18.17
CA ALA A 299 -19.20 25.50 -18.78
C ALA A 299 -19.17 26.82 -19.55
N ARG A 300 -18.39 27.81 -19.09
CA ARG A 300 -18.25 29.11 -19.76
C ARG A 300 -17.30 29.06 -20.95
N VAL A 301 -16.12 28.40 -20.78
CA VAL A 301 -15.03 28.44 -21.75
C VAL A 301 -15.27 27.47 -22.91
N TYR A 302 -15.89 26.32 -22.64
CA TYR A 302 -16.18 25.26 -23.60
C TYR A 302 -17.68 25.10 -23.84
N GLN A 303 -18.46 26.20 -23.77
CA GLN A 303 -19.93 26.19 -23.88
C GLN A 303 -20.42 25.48 -25.16
N ASP A 304 -19.80 25.79 -26.29
CA ASP A 304 -20.18 25.31 -27.62
C ASP A 304 -19.33 24.13 -28.10
N ASP A 305 -18.51 23.54 -27.22
CA ASP A 305 -17.66 22.42 -27.53
C ASP A 305 -18.28 21.11 -27.01
N PRO A 306 -18.55 20.11 -27.86
CA PRO A 306 -19.11 18.83 -27.44
C PRO A 306 -18.11 18.00 -26.62
N CYS A 307 -16.82 18.28 -26.70
CA CYS A 307 -15.73 17.60 -25.99
C CYS A 307 -15.81 16.06 -26.07
N GLU A 308 -16.19 15.49 -27.22
CA GLU A 308 -16.49 14.06 -27.39
C GLU A 308 -15.35 13.12 -26.96
N ARG A 309 -14.10 13.55 -27.18
CA ARG A 309 -12.90 12.77 -26.82
C ARG A 309 -12.61 12.76 -25.31
N PHE A 310 -13.30 13.57 -24.55
CA PHE A 310 -13.12 13.76 -23.12
C PHE A 310 -14.29 13.20 -22.29
N MET A 311 -15.19 12.44 -22.90
CA MET A 311 -16.30 11.80 -22.19
C MET A 311 -15.79 10.90 -21.07
N PRO A 312 -16.37 10.96 -19.86
CA PRO A 312 -15.98 10.10 -18.76
C PRO A 312 -16.31 8.63 -19.06
N ARG A 313 -15.49 7.74 -18.53
CA ARG A 313 -15.71 6.29 -18.61
C ARG A 313 -16.58 5.88 -17.43
N ILE A 314 -17.77 5.37 -17.70
CA ILE A 314 -18.65 4.81 -16.68
C ILE A 314 -18.39 3.29 -16.65
N LEU A 315 -17.67 2.82 -15.64
CA LEU A 315 -17.31 1.41 -15.49
C LEU A 315 -18.43 0.58 -14.83
N ASP A 316 -19.26 1.22 -14.00
CA ASP A 316 -20.36 0.58 -13.28
C ASP A 316 -21.41 1.63 -12.88
N GLU A 317 -22.57 1.60 -13.50
CA GLU A 317 -23.65 2.57 -13.24
C GLU A 317 -24.23 2.49 -11.81
N ASN A 318 -24.00 1.40 -11.09
CA ASN A 318 -24.52 1.23 -9.73
C ASN A 318 -23.58 1.76 -8.63
N LEU A 319 -22.31 2.00 -8.96
CA LEU A 319 -21.29 2.43 -8.00
C LEU A 319 -20.95 3.91 -8.09
N TYR A 320 -21.37 4.59 -9.16
CA TYR A 320 -21.05 5.98 -9.42
C TYR A 320 -22.33 6.80 -9.54
N ASP A 321 -22.30 8.00 -9.00
CA ASP A 321 -23.42 8.94 -9.15
C ASP A 321 -23.65 9.34 -10.59
N ALA A 322 -24.92 9.59 -10.94
CA ALA A 322 -25.27 10.08 -12.24
C ALA A 322 -24.76 11.53 -12.42
N VAL A 323 -23.84 11.72 -13.37
CA VAL A 323 -23.28 13.04 -13.70
C VAL A 323 -23.74 13.52 -15.07
N ASP A 324 -23.81 14.83 -15.25
CA ASP A 324 -23.94 15.43 -16.58
C ASP A 324 -22.65 15.16 -17.39
N SER A 325 -22.69 14.12 -18.23
CA SER A 325 -21.54 13.69 -19.03
C SER A 325 -20.99 14.80 -19.92
N GLY A 326 -21.84 15.71 -20.42
CA GLY A 326 -21.41 16.83 -21.25
C GLY A 326 -20.65 17.87 -20.43
N LEU A 327 -21.09 18.17 -19.20
CA LEU A 327 -20.34 19.05 -18.31
C LEU A 327 -19.04 18.38 -17.84
N ALA A 328 -19.08 17.09 -17.51
CA ALA A 328 -17.89 16.33 -17.11
C ALA A 328 -16.85 16.30 -18.25
N ALA A 329 -17.25 16.11 -19.50
CA ALA A 329 -16.37 16.17 -20.68
C ALA A 329 -15.71 17.55 -20.84
N ARG A 330 -16.47 18.63 -20.66
CA ARG A 330 -15.92 20.00 -20.68
C ARG A 330 -14.94 20.25 -19.54
N MET A 331 -15.23 19.79 -18.33
CA MET A 331 -14.33 19.85 -17.18
C MET A 331 -13.02 19.06 -17.45
N HIS A 332 -13.15 17.87 -18.03
CA HIS A 332 -12.03 17.02 -18.40
C HIS A 332 -11.12 17.70 -19.43
N LYS A 333 -11.68 18.26 -20.51
CA LYS A 333 -10.91 19.01 -21.51
C LYS A 333 -10.24 20.23 -20.90
N ALA A 334 -10.97 21.00 -20.10
CA ALA A 334 -10.44 22.21 -19.44
C ALA A 334 -9.20 21.89 -18.58
N ILE A 335 -9.31 20.89 -17.70
CA ILE A 335 -8.20 20.54 -16.81
C ILE A 335 -7.05 19.88 -17.57
N ALA A 336 -7.30 19.11 -18.64
CA ALA A 336 -6.27 18.53 -19.49
C ALA A 336 -5.45 19.61 -20.23
N VAL A 337 -6.08 20.61 -20.80
CA VAL A 337 -5.38 21.73 -21.45
C VAL A 337 -4.55 22.52 -20.45
N ILE A 338 -5.10 22.81 -19.28
CA ILE A 338 -4.34 23.46 -18.19
C ILE A 338 -3.16 22.60 -17.76
N GLN A 339 -3.33 21.29 -17.62
CA GLN A 339 -2.26 20.36 -17.30
C GLN A 339 -1.09 20.45 -18.30
N PHE A 340 -1.37 20.42 -19.59
CA PHE A 340 -0.31 20.49 -20.63
C PHE A 340 0.46 21.82 -20.57
N LYS A 341 -0.18 22.94 -20.22
CA LYS A 341 0.50 24.22 -20.02
C LYS A 341 1.43 24.18 -18.80
N VAL A 342 0.92 23.67 -17.67
CA VAL A 342 1.68 23.58 -16.41
C VAL A 342 2.86 22.62 -16.56
N GLU A 343 2.62 21.43 -17.13
CA GLU A 343 3.67 20.44 -17.41
C GLU A 343 4.73 21.01 -18.34
N GLY A 344 4.33 21.68 -19.45
CA GLY A 344 5.25 22.28 -20.38
C GLY A 344 6.15 23.32 -19.73
N THR A 345 5.60 24.17 -18.87
CA THR A 345 6.39 25.15 -18.11
C THR A 345 7.40 24.48 -17.16
N MET A 346 7.02 23.34 -16.57
CA MET A 346 7.89 22.55 -15.68
C MET A 346 9.03 21.88 -16.47
N ILE A 347 8.72 21.26 -17.62
CA ILE A 347 9.73 20.65 -18.50
C ILE A 347 10.77 21.68 -18.93
N MET A 348 10.35 22.90 -19.28
CA MET A 348 11.26 23.97 -19.64
C MET A 348 12.19 24.43 -18.49
N ARG A 349 11.77 24.26 -17.22
CA ARG A 349 12.62 24.52 -16.06
C ARG A 349 13.63 23.42 -15.79
N HIS A 350 13.29 22.18 -16.20
CA HIS A 350 14.03 20.96 -15.91
C HIS A 350 14.45 20.20 -17.18
N PRO A 351 15.33 20.79 -18.03
CA PRO A 351 15.81 20.11 -19.23
C PRO A 351 16.55 18.79 -18.92
N GLU A 352 17.08 18.64 -17.70
CA GLU A 352 17.70 17.40 -17.21
C GLU A 352 16.73 16.21 -17.10
N TYR A 353 15.43 16.46 -17.10
CA TYR A 353 14.41 15.38 -17.12
C TYR A 353 14.32 14.68 -18.49
N GLY A 354 14.79 15.33 -19.58
CA GLY A 354 14.79 14.77 -20.92
C GLY A 354 13.39 14.44 -21.43
N MET A 355 12.41 15.35 -21.18
CA MET A 355 10.99 15.14 -21.49
C MET A 355 10.47 16.09 -22.56
N GLU A 356 11.35 16.59 -23.46
CA GLU A 356 11.01 17.54 -24.53
C GLU A 356 9.99 16.96 -25.50
N ASP A 357 9.94 15.64 -25.68
CA ASP A 357 8.96 14.93 -26.50
C ASP A 357 7.51 15.06 -25.98
N ARG A 358 7.34 15.48 -24.70
CA ARG A 358 6.04 15.79 -24.10
C ARG A 358 5.62 17.26 -24.29
N LEU A 359 6.47 18.14 -24.79
CA LEU A 359 6.17 19.54 -25.10
C LEU A 359 5.35 19.65 -26.41
N LEU A 360 4.12 19.16 -26.44
CA LEU A 360 3.32 19.05 -27.66
C LEU A 360 2.51 20.31 -27.98
N LEU A 361 2.10 21.13 -27.00
CA LEU A 361 1.39 22.39 -27.27
C LEU A 361 2.22 23.36 -28.16
N PRO A 362 3.54 23.56 -27.93
CA PRO A 362 4.38 24.34 -28.84
C PRO A 362 4.62 23.68 -30.20
N ALA A 363 4.41 22.38 -30.34
CA ALA A 363 4.58 21.61 -31.57
C ALA A 363 3.32 21.56 -32.45
N VAL A 364 2.22 22.21 -32.01
CA VAL A 364 0.97 22.31 -32.76
C VAL A 364 1.06 23.45 -33.80
N ASP A 365 0.74 23.12 -35.04
CA ASP A 365 0.39 24.09 -36.05
C ASP A 365 -1.12 24.39 -35.98
N TYR A 366 -1.45 25.50 -35.32
CA TYR A 366 -2.84 25.90 -35.05
C TYR A 366 -3.61 26.33 -36.30
N GLU A 367 -2.91 26.70 -37.40
CA GLU A 367 -3.53 27.07 -38.66
C GLU A 367 -3.84 25.81 -39.50
N MET A 368 -2.90 24.88 -39.56
CA MET A 368 -3.04 23.64 -40.34
C MET A 368 -3.76 22.54 -39.55
N GLY A 369 -3.96 22.69 -38.26
CA GLY A 369 -4.58 21.67 -37.41
C GLY A 369 -3.76 20.38 -37.29
N THR A 370 -2.43 20.50 -37.19
CA THR A 370 -1.52 19.36 -37.11
C THR A 370 -0.60 19.50 -35.90
N VAL A 371 -0.08 18.38 -35.39
CA VAL A 371 0.96 18.36 -34.35
C VAL A 371 2.15 17.54 -34.80
N THR A 372 3.36 18.05 -34.55
CA THR A 372 4.60 17.33 -34.87
C THR A 372 5.06 16.48 -33.70
N ILE A 373 5.10 15.14 -33.88
CA ILE A 373 5.55 14.17 -32.87
C ILE A 373 6.67 13.33 -33.48
N GLY A 374 7.84 13.31 -32.85
CA GLY A 374 9.00 12.55 -33.34
C GLY A 374 9.42 12.91 -34.77
N GLY A 375 9.26 14.18 -35.16
CA GLY A 375 9.58 14.68 -36.50
C GLY A 375 8.56 14.40 -37.59
N ARG A 376 7.40 13.80 -37.28
CA ARG A 376 6.29 13.53 -38.18
C ARG A 376 5.07 14.37 -37.78
N ALA A 377 4.44 15.02 -38.79
CA ALA A 377 3.19 15.75 -38.61
C ALA A 377 1.99 14.79 -38.62
N TYR A 378 1.10 14.95 -37.64
CA TYR A 378 -0.15 14.21 -37.49
C TYR A 378 -1.32 15.17 -37.50
N PRO A 379 -2.43 14.86 -38.23
CA PRO A 379 -3.64 15.66 -38.16
C PRO A 379 -4.26 15.52 -36.74
N MET A 380 -4.77 16.63 -36.25
CA MET A 380 -5.44 16.67 -34.96
C MET A 380 -6.96 16.44 -35.13
N LEU A 381 -7.52 15.68 -34.20
CA LEU A 381 -8.95 15.39 -34.14
C LEU A 381 -9.77 16.55 -33.58
N ASP A 382 -9.13 17.41 -32.78
CA ASP A 382 -9.74 18.54 -32.11
C ASP A 382 -8.72 19.67 -32.00
N ILE A 383 -9.05 20.84 -32.52
CA ILE A 383 -8.22 22.04 -32.53
C ILE A 383 -8.89 23.21 -31.78
N ASN A 384 -10.00 22.95 -31.08
CA ASN A 384 -10.70 23.96 -30.33
C ASN A 384 -10.00 24.22 -28.99
N PHE A 385 -9.11 25.19 -28.95
CA PHE A 385 -8.35 25.61 -27.76
C PHE A 385 -8.64 27.07 -27.38
N PRO A 386 -9.79 27.38 -26.78
CA PRO A 386 -10.22 28.76 -26.56
C PRO A 386 -9.33 29.53 -25.56
N THR A 387 -8.47 28.84 -24.82
CA THR A 387 -7.55 29.46 -23.84
C THR A 387 -6.09 29.46 -24.28
N ILE A 388 -5.76 28.98 -25.47
CA ILE A 388 -4.39 28.94 -25.98
C ILE A 388 -4.14 30.15 -26.89
N ASP A 389 -3.06 30.88 -26.61
CA ASP A 389 -2.45 31.83 -27.56
C ASP A 389 -1.39 31.07 -28.38
N PRO A 390 -1.54 30.92 -29.71
CA PRO A 390 -0.55 30.25 -30.54
C PRO A 390 0.88 30.82 -30.47
N ARG A 391 1.02 32.08 -30.08
CA ARG A 391 2.33 32.73 -29.90
C ARG A 391 3.03 32.35 -28.60
N ASN A 392 2.24 32.00 -27.59
CA ASN A 392 2.72 31.56 -26.28
C ASN A 392 1.84 30.45 -25.69
N PRO A 393 1.87 29.24 -26.28
CA PRO A 393 0.89 28.20 -26.00
C PRO A 393 0.93 27.63 -24.57
N LEU A 394 2.01 27.88 -23.83
CA LEU A 394 2.15 27.44 -22.46
C LEU A 394 1.67 28.49 -21.43
N GLU A 395 1.34 29.72 -21.88
CA GLU A 395 0.90 30.75 -20.95
C GLU A 395 -0.51 30.47 -20.44
N LEU A 396 -0.63 30.50 -19.09
CA LEU A 396 -1.91 30.42 -18.42
C LEU A 396 -2.66 31.74 -18.52
N THR A 397 -3.91 31.69 -18.95
CA THR A 397 -4.81 32.85 -18.89
C THR A 397 -5.07 33.29 -17.45
N ARG A 398 -5.55 34.52 -17.25
CA ARG A 398 -5.95 35.01 -15.92
C ARG A 398 -6.98 34.10 -15.26
N GLY A 399 -7.94 33.58 -16.03
CA GLY A 399 -8.98 32.66 -15.53
C GLY A 399 -8.42 31.33 -15.07
N GLU A 400 -7.46 30.76 -15.83
CA GLU A 400 -6.78 29.52 -15.46
C GLU A 400 -5.89 29.68 -14.21
N LYS A 401 -5.15 30.81 -14.10
CA LYS A 401 -4.35 31.13 -12.90
C LYS A 401 -5.22 31.20 -11.64
N GLU A 402 -6.39 31.87 -11.74
CA GLU A 402 -7.32 31.98 -10.61
C GLU A 402 -7.95 30.62 -10.28
N LEU A 403 -8.35 29.82 -11.28
CA LEU A 403 -8.87 28.47 -11.08
C LEU A 403 -7.85 27.58 -10.35
N LEU A 404 -6.60 27.54 -10.84
CA LEU A 404 -5.53 26.76 -10.21
C LEU A 404 -5.27 27.20 -8.77
N ARG A 405 -5.32 28.52 -8.49
CA ARG A 405 -5.18 29.04 -7.12
C ARG A 405 -6.24 28.48 -6.18
N VAL A 406 -7.50 28.43 -6.64
CA VAL A 406 -8.61 27.91 -5.83
C VAL A 406 -8.52 26.40 -5.66
N LEU A 407 -8.24 25.66 -6.74
CA LEU A 407 -8.06 24.21 -6.68
C LEU A 407 -6.89 23.82 -5.78
N SER A 408 -5.73 24.49 -5.93
CA SER A 408 -4.58 24.25 -5.06
C SER A 408 -4.90 24.50 -3.59
N ALA A 409 -5.67 25.55 -3.29
CA ALA A 409 -6.12 25.82 -1.92
C ALA A 409 -7.00 24.67 -1.38
N SER A 410 -7.92 24.11 -2.20
CA SER A 410 -8.75 22.95 -1.80
C SER A 410 -7.89 21.73 -1.42
N PHE A 411 -6.90 21.36 -2.23
CA PHE A 411 -6.00 20.26 -1.93
C PHE A 411 -5.15 20.52 -0.68
N ARG A 412 -4.58 21.71 -0.55
CA ARG A 412 -3.70 22.10 0.57
C ARG A 412 -4.42 22.26 1.91
N HIS A 413 -5.74 22.44 1.93
CA HIS A 413 -6.53 22.61 3.16
C HIS A 413 -7.47 21.42 3.45
N SER A 414 -7.47 20.37 2.65
CA SER A 414 -8.22 19.15 2.93
C SER A 414 -7.61 18.38 4.10
N GLU A 415 -8.24 18.47 5.28
CA GLU A 415 -7.74 17.77 6.49
C GLU A 415 -7.73 16.26 6.33
N VAL A 416 -8.74 15.69 5.66
CA VAL A 416 -8.83 14.24 5.42
C VAL A 416 -7.71 13.80 4.51
N LEU A 417 -7.46 14.51 3.39
CA LEU A 417 -6.37 14.19 2.47
C LEU A 417 -5.01 14.27 3.18
N HIS A 418 -4.77 15.33 3.93
CA HIS A 418 -3.50 15.47 4.67
C HIS A 418 -3.31 14.41 5.76
N ARG A 419 -4.38 13.95 6.40
CA ARG A 419 -4.30 12.82 7.34
C ARG A 419 -3.89 11.54 6.64
N HIS A 420 -4.47 11.24 5.47
CA HIS A 420 -4.12 10.07 4.66
C HIS A 420 -2.69 10.18 4.10
N VAL A 421 -2.30 11.33 3.59
CA VAL A 421 -0.95 11.57 3.07
C VAL A 421 0.11 11.45 4.17
N ARG A 422 -0.15 11.97 5.38
CA ARG A 422 0.76 11.76 6.52
C ARG A 422 0.88 10.28 6.90
N PHE A 423 -0.20 9.53 6.77
CA PHE A 423 -0.16 8.08 6.97
C PHE A 423 0.71 7.41 5.90
N LEU A 424 0.59 7.78 4.62
CA LEU A 424 1.48 7.31 3.56
C LEU A 424 2.95 7.60 3.86
N TYR A 425 3.27 8.78 4.40
CA TYR A 425 4.64 9.12 4.80
C TYR A 425 5.14 8.35 6.02
N SER A 426 4.28 8.07 6.99
CA SER A 426 4.67 7.39 8.22
C SER A 426 4.77 5.87 8.10
N HIS A 427 4.05 5.26 7.15
CA HIS A 427 3.98 3.81 6.92
C HIS A 427 4.45 3.41 5.51
N GLY A 428 4.91 4.38 4.71
CA GLY A 428 5.27 4.12 3.32
C GLY A 428 6.70 4.53 2.97
N SER A 429 7.16 3.97 1.86
CA SER A 429 8.47 4.24 1.25
C SER A 429 8.44 3.89 -0.23
N ILE A 430 9.47 4.28 -0.98
CA ILE A 430 9.59 3.91 -2.40
C ILE A 430 9.98 2.42 -2.57
N TYR A 431 10.62 1.83 -1.58
CA TYR A 431 10.91 0.40 -1.46
C TYR A 431 11.08 0.00 0.00
N THR A 432 10.92 -1.28 0.30
CA THR A 432 11.17 -1.87 1.62
C THR A 432 11.84 -3.23 1.48
N CYS A 433 12.81 -3.53 2.35
CA CYS A 433 13.29 -4.90 2.54
C CYS A 433 12.64 -5.45 3.81
N CYS A 434 11.85 -6.51 3.69
CA CYS A 434 11.14 -7.12 4.81
C CYS A 434 11.22 -8.64 4.75
N ASN A 435 11.78 -9.27 5.78
CA ASN A 435 11.89 -10.72 5.91
C ASN A 435 12.44 -11.41 4.65
N SER A 436 13.56 -10.89 4.14
CA SER A 436 14.23 -11.32 2.90
C SER A 436 13.44 -11.06 1.61
N ASN A 437 12.36 -10.29 1.64
CA ASN A 437 11.65 -9.84 0.45
C ASN A 437 11.99 -8.39 0.17
N LEU A 438 12.28 -8.07 -1.10
CA LEU A 438 12.43 -6.71 -1.62
C LEU A 438 11.13 -6.29 -2.26
N LEU A 439 10.50 -5.25 -1.70
CA LEU A 439 9.21 -4.72 -2.10
C LEU A 439 9.39 -3.38 -2.78
N TYR A 440 8.86 -3.21 -3.98
CA TYR A 440 8.74 -1.92 -4.67
C TYR A 440 7.63 -2.00 -5.72
N HIS A 441 7.05 -0.86 -6.07
CA HIS A 441 5.86 -0.84 -6.93
C HIS A 441 6.16 -1.22 -8.38
N GLY A 442 7.03 -0.51 -9.08
CA GLY A 442 7.22 -0.61 -10.53
C GLY A 442 8.48 -1.38 -10.94
N CYS A 443 9.62 -0.71 -11.02
CA CYS A 443 10.87 -1.28 -11.52
C CYS A 443 12.11 -0.69 -10.84
N ILE A 444 13.25 -1.35 -11.01
CA ILE A 444 14.57 -0.75 -10.83
C ILE A 444 15.09 -0.41 -12.24
N PRO A 445 15.22 0.87 -12.62
CA PRO A 445 15.55 1.24 -14.00
C PRO A 445 16.83 0.59 -14.49
N MET A 446 16.78 0.00 -15.68
CA MET A 446 17.90 -0.73 -16.29
C MET A 446 18.15 -0.31 -17.73
N ARG A 447 19.40 -0.40 -18.17
CA ARG A 447 19.80 -0.33 -19.57
C ARG A 447 19.65 -1.69 -20.24
N LYS A 448 19.65 -1.72 -21.57
CA LYS A 448 19.50 -2.97 -22.35
C LYS A 448 20.60 -4.00 -22.10
N ASP A 449 21.78 -3.55 -21.66
CA ASP A 449 22.90 -4.41 -21.27
C ASP A 449 22.75 -5.04 -19.88
N GLY A 450 21.66 -4.70 -19.16
CA GLY A 450 21.37 -5.19 -17.82
C GLY A 450 22.07 -4.44 -16.70
N THR A 451 22.77 -3.31 -16.97
CA THR A 451 23.30 -2.43 -15.94
C THR A 451 22.19 -1.52 -15.40
N PHE A 452 22.33 -1.07 -14.15
CA PHE A 452 21.37 -0.12 -13.58
C PHE A 452 21.45 1.23 -14.30
N GLU A 453 20.31 1.74 -14.72
CA GLU A 453 20.20 3.06 -15.31
C GLU A 453 20.15 4.13 -14.22
N GLY A 454 20.85 5.26 -14.46
CA GLY A 454 20.95 6.34 -13.48
C GLY A 454 20.17 7.59 -13.88
N LEU A 455 19.82 8.37 -12.86
CA LEU A 455 19.33 9.74 -12.95
C LEU A 455 20.37 10.69 -12.35
N THR A 456 20.55 11.85 -12.99
CA THR A 456 21.52 12.85 -12.56
C THR A 456 20.79 14.01 -11.89
N PHE A 457 21.19 14.32 -10.66
CA PHE A 457 20.69 15.47 -9.90
C PHE A 457 21.87 16.22 -9.29
N GLY A 458 21.90 17.54 -9.48
CA GLY A 458 23.00 18.36 -8.96
C GLY A 458 24.39 17.92 -9.44
N GLY A 459 24.50 17.38 -10.66
CA GLY A 459 25.74 16.88 -11.24
C GLY A 459 26.21 15.51 -10.75
N LYS A 460 25.46 14.85 -9.84
CA LYS A 460 25.73 13.49 -9.38
C LYS A 460 24.72 12.51 -9.97
N GLU A 461 25.21 11.39 -10.52
CA GLU A 461 24.36 10.29 -10.99
C GLU A 461 24.10 9.31 -9.85
N TYR A 462 22.81 8.91 -9.68
CA TYR A 462 22.33 7.94 -8.72
C TYR A 462 21.77 6.75 -9.47
N ARG A 463 22.06 5.51 -9.01
CA ARG A 463 21.63 4.24 -9.64
C ARG A 463 21.17 3.23 -8.61
N GLY A 464 20.40 2.23 -9.02
CA GLY A 464 20.00 1.11 -8.19
C GLY A 464 19.43 1.54 -6.84
N LYS A 465 19.94 0.98 -5.76
CA LYS A 465 19.53 1.32 -4.39
C LYS A 465 19.77 2.79 -4.04
N GLU A 466 20.93 3.36 -4.47
CA GLU A 466 21.26 4.76 -4.16
C GLU A 466 20.25 5.73 -4.80
N LEU A 467 19.73 5.40 -6.01
CA LEU A 467 18.64 6.15 -6.65
C LEU A 467 17.36 6.09 -5.82
N MET A 468 16.96 4.90 -5.40
CA MET A 468 15.74 4.74 -4.59
C MET A 468 15.85 5.50 -3.27
N ASP A 469 17.00 5.44 -2.59
CA ASP A 469 17.27 6.17 -1.35
C ASP A 469 17.23 7.70 -1.56
N TYR A 470 17.74 8.18 -2.69
CA TYR A 470 17.70 9.61 -3.04
C TYR A 470 16.26 10.06 -3.28
N LEU A 471 15.53 9.34 -4.13
CA LEU A 471 14.14 9.65 -4.47
C LEU A 471 13.23 9.65 -3.23
N GLY A 472 13.38 8.66 -2.34
CA GLY A 472 12.64 8.60 -1.09
C GLY A 472 12.84 9.84 -0.23
N ARG A 473 14.10 10.34 -0.12
CA ARG A 473 14.38 11.60 0.60
C ARG A 473 13.74 12.81 -0.08
N GLN A 474 13.76 12.89 -1.41
CA GLN A 474 13.14 14.01 -2.13
C GLN A 474 11.62 14.02 -2.00
N ILE A 475 10.97 12.85 -2.03
CA ILE A 475 9.53 12.73 -1.78
C ILE A 475 9.17 13.29 -0.38
N HIS A 476 9.97 12.98 0.65
CA HIS A 476 9.82 13.57 1.99
C HIS A 476 10.05 15.09 1.98
N ASN A 477 11.10 15.57 1.31
CA ASN A 477 11.40 16.99 1.22
C ASN A 477 10.24 17.79 0.60
N ALA A 478 9.61 17.27 -0.45
CA ALA A 478 8.48 17.91 -1.12
C ALA A 478 7.33 18.26 -0.17
N TYR A 479 7.10 17.46 0.86
CA TYR A 479 6.00 17.68 1.80
C TYR A 479 6.43 18.39 3.08
N PHE A 480 7.56 18.01 3.68
CA PHE A 480 7.95 18.44 5.02
C PHE A 480 8.85 19.68 5.06
N MET A 481 9.52 20.04 3.96
CA MET A 481 10.32 21.27 3.93
C MET A 481 9.43 22.52 3.99
N PRO A 482 9.91 23.62 4.60
CA PRO A 482 9.21 24.90 4.59
C PRO A 482 8.97 25.44 3.18
N ASP A 483 7.84 26.12 2.98
CA ASP A 483 7.55 26.78 1.71
C ASP A 483 8.55 27.91 1.40
N GLY A 484 8.80 28.16 0.10
CA GLY A 484 9.67 29.24 -0.38
C GLY A 484 11.15 28.84 -0.51
N GLN A 485 11.53 27.62 -0.17
CA GLN A 485 12.89 27.11 -0.44
C GLN A 485 12.94 26.52 -1.85
N GLN A 486 14.06 26.75 -2.57
CA GLN A 486 14.26 26.24 -3.93
C GLN A 486 14.29 24.72 -3.93
N GLU A 487 14.95 24.10 -2.96
CA GLU A 487 15.05 22.66 -2.80
C GLU A 487 13.67 22.00 -2.65
N LYS A 488 12.71 22.68 -1.99
CA LYS A 488 11.32 22.20 -1.90
C LYS A 488 10.65 22.23 -3.26
N GLN A 489 10.87 23.29 -4.05
CA GLN A 489 10.28 23.40 -5.39
C GLN A 489 10.82 22.31 -6.32
N GLU A 490 12.14 22.06 -6.28
CA GLU A 490 12.80 20.99 -7.03
C GLU A 490 12.24 19.62 -6.62
N ALA A 491 12.05 19.38 -5.32
CA ALA A 491 11.46 18.16 -4.81
C ALA A 491 9.99 17.99 -5.24
N LEU A 492 9.20 19.07 -5.26
CA LEU A 492 7.82 19.06 -5.76
C LEU A 492 7.77 18.74 -7.26
N ASP A 493 8.63 19.35 -8.06
CA ASP A 493 8.69 19.12 -9.50
C ASP A 493 9.14 17.67 -9.79
N LEU A 494 10.01 17.11 -8.96
CA LEU A 494 10.42 15.71 -9.03
C LEU A 494 9.26 14.74 -8.74
N MET A 495 8.29 15.07 -7.86
CA MET A 495 7.12 14.22 -7.66
C MET A 495 6.28 14.07 -8.94
N TRP A 496 6.14 15.15 -9.71
CA TRP A 496 5.51 15.04 -11.03
C TRP A 496 6.35 14.23 -12.02
N TYR A 497 7.68 14.42 -12.02
CA TYR A 497 8.57 13.58 -12.84
C TYR A 497 8.40 12.08 -12.51
N LEU A 498 8.28 11.74 -11.24
CA LEU A 498 8.07 10.34 -10.84
C LEU A 498 6.76 9.75 -11.38
N TRP A 499 5.74 10.58 -11.59
CA TRP A 499 4.49 10.15 -12.20
C TRP A 499 4.68 9.62 -13.63
N CYS A 500 5.50 10.27 -14.48
CA CYS A 500 5.52 10.01 -15.93
C CYS A 500 6.91 10.07 -16.59
N GLY A 501 7.98 10.24 -15.82
CA GLY A 501 9.35 10.36 -16.35
C GLY A 501 9.95 9.03 -16.77
N ALA A 502 10.72 9.04 -17.86
CA ALA A 502 11.26 7.85 -18.53
C ALA A 502 12.10 6.91 -17.66
N LYS A 503 12.77 7.46 -16.63
CA LYS A 503 13.63 6.68 -15.71
C LYS A 503 13.06 6.61 -14.31
N SER A 504 11.75 6.91 -14.17
CA SER A 504 11.06 6.79 -12.90
C SER A 504 10.88 5.32 -12.54
N PRO A 505 11.31 4.90 -11.32
CA PRO A 505 11.16 3.52 -10.89
C PRO A 505 9.71 3.12 -10.63
N VAL A 506 8.82 4.10 -10.46
CA VAL A 506 7.39 3.84 -10.22
C VAL A 506 6.53 3.94 -11.47
N PHE A 507 7.10 4.41 -12.60
CA PHE A 507 6.40 4.50 -13.89
C PHE A 507 6.87 3.43 -14.91
N GLY A 508 8.19 3.25 -15.05
CA GLY A 508 8.78 2.13 -15.78
C GLY A 508 8.54 2.09 -17.30
N LYS A 509 8.27 3.22 -17.94
CA LYS A 509 8.14 3.34 -19.41
C LYS A 509 9.00 4.51 -19.92
N ASP A 510 9.28 4.51 -21.22
CA ASP A 510 10.08 5.57 -21.86
C ASP A 510 9.35 6.92 -21.95
N LYS A 511 8.03 6.91 -22.02
CA LYS A 511 7.17 8.10 -22.02
C LYS A 511 5.72 7.75 -21.68
N MET A 512 4.94 8.76 -21.33
CA MET A 512 3.49 8.66 -21.15
C MET A 512 2.78 9.47 -22.22
N THR A 513 2.05 8.82 -23.11
CA THR A 513 1.29 9.45 -24.20
C THR A 513 -0.09 9.88 -23.69
N THR A 514 -0.22 11.12 -23.26
CA THR A 514 -1.49 11.68 -22.76
C THR A 514 -2.17 12.58 -23.81
N PHE A 515 -1.44 13.56 -24.33
CA PHE A 515 -1.93 14.48 -25.36
C PHE A 515 -2.31 13.73 -26.62
N GLU A 516 -1.47 12.78 -27.04
CA GLU A 516 -1.65 11.98 -28.25
C GLU A 516 -2.97 11.21 -28.22
N HIS A 517 -3.34 10.63 -27.08
CA HIS A 517 -4.60 9.89 -26.92
C HIS A 517 -5.86 10.74 -27.08
N TYR A 518 -5.78 12.03 -26.76
CA TYR A 518 -6.92 12.93 -26.94
C TYR A 518 -7.00 13.50 -28.37
N PHE A 519 -5.85 13.83 -28.94
CA PHE A 519 -5.82 14.72 -30.11
C PHE A 519 -5.31 14.06 -31.40
N VAL A 520 -4.76 12.85 -31.36
CA VAL A 520 -4.23 12.15 -32.53
C VAL A 520 -4.92 10.79 -32.68
N GLU A 521 -5.36 10.44 -33.90
CA GLU A 521 -6.00 9.15 -34.17
C GLU A 521 -4.97 8.03 -34.42
N ASP A 522 -3.85 8.36 -35.09
CA ASP A 522 -2.82 7.41 -35.47
C ASP A 522 -2.15 6.76 -34.25
N LYS A 523 -2.41 5.45 -34.06
CA LYS A 523 -1.86 4.66 -32.98
C LYS A 523 -0.31 4.63 -32.92
N ALA A 524 0.36 4.98 -34.03
CA ALA A 524 1.82 5.10 -34.04
C ALA A 524 2.32 6.21 -33.12
N ALA A 525 1.52 7.27 -32.94
CA ALA A 525 1.81 8.34 -31.98
C ALA A 525 1.63 7.92 -30.50
N HIS A 526 0.83 6.87 -30.25
CA HIS A 526 0.50 6.38 -28.90
C HIS A 526 1.49 5.35 -28.37
N LYS A 527 2.59 5.07 -29.10
CA LYS A 527 3.50 4.01 -28.73
C LYS A 527 4.33 4.40 -27.52
N GLU A 528 4.26 3.59 -26.46
CA GLU A 528 5.09 3.62 -25.27
C GLU A 528 5.90 2.33 -25.19
N ASN A 529 7.16 2.41 -24.78
CA ASN A 529 8.00 1.23 -24.60
C ASN A 529 8.30 1.03 -23.12
N MET A 530 8.25 -0.21 -22.69
CA MET A 530 8.59 -0.58 -21.31
C MET A 530 10.10 -0.40 -21.07
N ASN A 531 10.46 -0.06 -19.84
CA ASN A 531 11.86 -0.08 -19.40
C ASN A 531 12.45 -1.50 -19.62
N PRO A 532 13.70 -1.64 -20.03
CA PRO A 532 14.35 -2.95 -20.22
C PRO A 532 14.25 -3.88 -19.01
N TYR A 533 14.10 -3.33 -17.80
CA TYR A 533 13.87 -4.07 -16.56
C TYR A 533 12.81 -5.17 -16.74
N TYR A 534 11.64 -4.88 -17.31
CA TYR A 534 10.53 -5.84 -17.37
C TYR A 534 10.84 -7.11 -18.20
N LYS A 535 11.72 -6.98 -19.18
CA LYS A 535 12.21 -8.14 -19.92
C LYS A 535 13.39 -8.81 -19.22
N LEU A 536 14.30 -8.04 -18.68
CA LEU A 536 15.53 -8.53 -18.06
C LEU A 536 15.26 -9.25 -16.74
N SER A 537 14.28 -8.79 -15.95
CA SER A 537 13.87 -9.40 -14.67
C SER A 537 13.19 -10.76 -14.80
N GLU A 538 12.92 -11.25 -16.02
CA GLU A 538 12.54 -12.64 -16.25
C GLU A 538 13.71 -13.61 -16.05
N SER A 539 14.96 -13.10 -16.04
CA SER A 539 16.17 -13.88 -15.72
C SER A 539 16.41 -13.93 -14.21
N GLU A 540 16.67 -15.13 -13.70
CA GLU A 540 17.05 -15.33 -12.30
C GLU A 540 18.34 -14.58 -11.94
N GLU A 541 19.34 -14.55 -12.83
CA GLU A 541 20.61 -13.85 -12.64
C GLU A 541 20.38 -12.33 -12.40
N VAL A 542 19.48 -11.71 -13.15
CA VAL A 542 19.17 -10.28 -12.99
C VAL A 542 18.47 -10.04 -11.66
N CYS A 543 17.52 -10.89 -11.28
CA CYS A 543 16.85 -10.77 -9.98
C CYS A 543 17.84 -10.95 -8.82
N CYS A 544 18.76 -11.91 -8.91
CA CYS A 544 19.83 -12.11 -7.91
C CYS A 544 20.69 -10.85 -7.75
N ARG A 545 21.11 -10.25 -8.86
CA ARG A 545 21.90 -8.99 -8.84
C ARG A 545 21.12 -7.82 -8.23
N ILE A 546 19.81 -7.73 -8.47
CA ILE A 546 18.96 -6.71 -7.81
C ILE A 546 18.93 -6.96 -6.31
N LEU A 547 18.72 -8.20 -5.86
CA LEU A 547 18.71 -8.54 -4.44
C LEU A 547 20.04 -8.19 -3.75
N GLU A 548 21.17 -8.52 -4.38
CA GLU A 548 22.51 -8.18 -3.89
C GLU A 548 22.73 -6.67 -3.79
N GLU A 549 22.26 -5.88 -4.78
CA GLU A 549 22.33 -4.41 -4.77
C GLU A 549 21.60 -3.82 -3.55
N PHE A 550 20.50 -4.45 -3.13
CA PHE A 550 19.75 -4.04 -1.94
C PHE A 550 20.24 -4.70 -0.65
N GLY A 551 21.33 -5.45 -0.70
CA GLY A 551 21.97 -6.08 0.46
C GLY A 551 21.23 -7.31 1.00
N LEU A 552 20.41 -7.95 0.18
CA LEU A 552 19.71 -9.18 0.52
C LEU A 552 20.49 -10.43 0.05
N PRO A 553 20.46 -11.52 0.83
CA PRO A 553 21.03 -12.79 0.38
C PRO A 553 20.26 -13.31 -0.83
N VAL A 554 20.95 -13.90 -1.78
CA VAL A 554 20.30 -14.47 -2.98
C VAL A 554 19.41 -15.66 -2.63
N GLU A 555 19.87 -16.53 -1.72
CA GLU A 555 19.12 -17.70 -1.29
C GLU A 555 17.99 -17.30 -0.33
N GLY A 556 16.77 -17.78 -0.61
CA GLY A 556 15.58 -17.51 0.21
C GLY A 556 15.05 -16.07 0.15
N SER A 557 15.56 -15.23 -0.78
CA SER A 557 15.04 -13.87 -0.99
C SER A 557 14.25 -13.76 -2.28
N HIS A 558 13.27 -12.87 -2.27
CA HIS A 558 12.35 -12.64 -3.39
C HIS A 558 12.16 -11.15 -3.66
N ILE A 559 11.79 -10.84 -4.90
CA ILE A 559 11.31 -9.53 -5.32
C ILE A 559 9.79 -9.64 -5.45
N ILE A 560 9.06 -8.68 -4.87
CA ILE A 560 7.59 -8.59 -4.98
C ILE A 560 7.26 -7.21 -5.51
N ASN A 561 6.61 -7.15 -6.66
CA ASN A 561 6.18 -5.89 -7.28
C ASN A 561 4.78 -5.97 -7.90
N GLY A 562 4.30 -4.80 -8.39
CA GLY A 562 3.01 -4.60 -9.05
C GLY A 562 3.12 -3.85 -10.36
N HIS A 563 2.25 -2.85 -10.57
CA HIS A 563 2.25 -1.83 -11.64
C HIS A 563 1.93 -2.34 -13.05
N VAL A 564 2.48 -3.48 -13.47
CA VAL A 564 2.22 -4.05 -14.80
C VAL A 564 1.40 -5.32 -14.63
N PRO A 565 0.10 -5.27 -14.96
CA PRO A 565 -0.80 -6.39 -14.71
C PRO A 565 -0.39 -7.65 -15.48
N VAL A 566 -0.40 -8.78 -14.79
CA VAL A 566 -0.21 -10.11 -15.38
C VAL A 566 -1.39 -10.43 -16.29
N LYS A 567 -1.13 -10.69 -17.55
CA LYS A 567 -2.15 -11.05 -18.54
C LYS A 567 -2.33 -12.57 -18.60
N LEU A 568 -3.15 -13.08 -17.70
CA LEU A 568 -3.43 -14.52 -17.64
C LEU A 568 -4.00 -15.05 -18.96
N LYS A 569 -4.80 -14.24 -19.67
CA LYS A 569 -5.34 -14.58 -21.02
C LYS A 569 -4.25 -14.80 -22.06
N ASP A 570 -3.11 -14.13 -21.94
CA ASP A 570 -1.96 -14.27 -22.83
C ASP A 570 -0.99 -15.37 -22.35
N GLY A 571 -1.34 -16.10 -21.28
CA GLY A 571 -0.53 -17.18 -20.70
C GLY A 571 0.62 -16.71 -19.80
N GLU A 572 0.64 -15.42 -19.41
CA GLU A 572 1.61 -14.89 -18.46
C GLU A 572 1.41 -15.50 -17.06
N LYS A 573 2.50 -15.64 -16.32
CA LYS A 573 2.48 -16.15 -14.95
C LYS A 573 2.95 -15.08 -13.97
N PRO A 574 2.35 -15.02 -12.77
CA PRO A 574 2.74 -14.06 -11.72
C PRO A 574 4.11 -14.38 -11.10
N VAL A 575 4.58 -15.61 -11.21
CA VAL A 575 5.87 -16.08 -10.68
C VAL A 575 6.85 -16.23 -11.83
N LYS A 576 7.96 -15.50 -11.78
CA LYS A 576 8.99 -15.43 -12.80
C LYS A 576 10.39 -15.73 -12.22
N ALA A 577 11.40 -15.77 -13.07
CA ALA A 577 12.82 -15.89 -12.67
C ALA A 577 13.08 -17.04 -11.68
N GLY A 578 12.55 -18.23 -11.97
CA GLY A 578 12.76 -19.40 -11.11
C GLY A 578 12.17 -19.27 -9.69
N GLY A 579 11.20 -18.38 -9.48
CA GLY A 579 10.61 -18.09 -8.16
C GLY A 579 11.20 -16.86 -7.47
N LYS A 580 12.16 -16.17 -8.08
CA LYS A 580 12.78 -14.97 -7.51
C LYS A 580 11.91 -13.71 -7.63
N LEU A 581 10.98 -13.65 -8.60
CA LEU A 581 10.12 -12.50 -8.85
C LEU A 581 8.65 -12.89 -8.79
N PHE A 582 7.90 -12.17 -7.96
CA PHE A 582 6.45 -12.24 -7.83
C PHE A 582 5.83 -10.94 -8.32
N ILE A 583 5.02 -10.99 -9.40
CA ILE A 583 4.22 -9.88 -9.88
C ILE A 583 2.79 -10.11 -9.43
N ILE A 584 2.30 -9.30 -8.47
CA ILE A 584 1.00 -9.53 -7.85
C ILE A 584 -0.11 -8.61 -8.37
N ASP A 585 0.20 -7.70 -9.31
CA ASP A 585 -0.82 -6.99 -10.06
C ASP A 585 -1.47 -7.91 -11.09
N GLY A 586 -2.77 -8.07 -11.02
CA GLY A 586 -3.58 -8.81 -11.98
C GLY A 586 -4.77 -7.98 -12.46
N GLY A 587 -4.81 -6.69 -12.09
CA GLY A 587 -5.86 -5.75 -12.46
C GLY A 587 -7.08 -5.84 -11.55
N LEU A 588 -6.94 -5.53 -10.27
CA LEU A 588 -8.08 -5.42 -9.34
C LEU A 588 -9.09 -4.37 -9.85
N SER A 589 -8.58 -3.29 -10.45
CA SER A 589 -9.41 -2.30 -11.11
C SER A 589 -10.26 -2.92 -12.22
N LYS A 590 -11.56 -2.64 -12.20
CA LYS A 590 -12.54 -3.05 -13.22
C LYS A 590 -12.11 -2.66 -14.64
N ALA A 591 -11.34 -1.57 -14.78
CA ALA A 591 -10.81 -1.10 -16.05
C ALA A 591 -9.89 -2.11 -16.76
N TYR A 592 -9.23 -3.01 -16.02
CA TYR A 592 -8.28 -3.97 -16.58
C TYR A 592 -8.81 -5.41 -16.66
N GLN A 593 -9.81 -5.79 -15.86
CA GLN A 593 -10.30 -7.16 -15.76
C GLN A 593 -10.68 -7.79 -17.09
N SER A 594 -11.21 -6.99 -18.03
CA SER A 594 -11.51 -7.45 -19.40
C SER A 594 -10.26 -7.86 -20.19
N THR A 595 -9.12 -7.25 -19.88
CA THR A 595 -7.83 -7.49 -20.57
C THR A 595 -7.03 -8.60 -19.89
N THR A 596 -6.95 -8.59 -18.56
CA THR A 596 -6.15 -9.53 -17.77
C THR A 596 -6.82 -10.90 -17.63
N GLY A 597 -8.15 -10.93 -17.52
CA GLY A 597 -8.94 -12.14 -17.30
C GLY A 597 -8.99 -12.59 -15.83
N ILE A 598 -8.44 -11.78 -14.92
CA ILE A 598 -8.37 -11.99 -13.48
C ILE A 598 -8.50 -10.65 -12.77
N ALA A 599 -8.84 -10.65 -11.49
CA ALA A 599 -8.95 -9.43 -10.68
C ALA A 599 -7.75 -9.23 -9.72
N GLY A 600 -6.65 -9.95 -9.90
CA GLY A 600 -5.43 -9.76 -9.11
C GLY A 600 -5.01 -10.96 -8.29
N TYR A 601 -3.95 -10.75 -7.54
CA TYR A 601 -3.36 -11.77 -6.68
C TYR A 601 -3.14 -11.23 -5.27
N THR A 602 -3.25 -12.10 -4.26
CA THR A 602 -2.65 -11.87 -2.94
C THR A 602 -1.53 -12.87 -2.74
N LEU A 603 -0.32 -12.41 -2.47
CA LEU A 603 0.74 -13.28 -1.99
C LEU A 603 0.61 -13.41 -0.47
N ILE A 604 0.72 -14.64 0.03
CA ILE A 604 0.56 -15.00 1.45
C ILE A 604 1.82 -15.72 1.91
N TYR A 605 2.56 -15.12 2.84
CA TYR A 605 3.79 -15.65 3.38
C TYR A 605 3.63 -16.04 4.85
N ASN A 606 3.54 -17.31 5.14
CA ASN A 606 3.45 -17.84 6.50
C ASN A 606 4.74 -18.55 6.93
N SER A 607 4.75 -19.22 8.07
CA SER A 607 5.93 -19.91 8.60
C SER A 607 6.34 -21.16 7.83
N HIS A 608 5.51 -21.65 6.90
CA HIS A 608 5.74 -22.90 6.17
C HIS A 608 5.91 -22.71 4.68
N GLN A 609 5.27 -21.70 4.10
CA GLN A 609 5.15 -21.57 2.66
C GLN A 609 4.84 -20.15 2.19
N LEU A 610 5.13 -19.91 0.91
CA LEU A 610 4.54 -18.86 0.10
C LEU A 610 3.38 -19.44 -0.70
N SER A 611 2.23 -18.78 -0.66
CA SER A 611 1.03 -19.15 -1.41
C SER A 611 0.51 -17.95 -2.18
N LEU A 612 -0.09 -18.20 -3.33
CA LEU A 612 -0.71 -17.19 -4.17
C LEU A 612 -2.22 -17.44 -4.22
N ALA A 613 -3.00 -16.46 -3.84
CA ALA A 613 -4.45 -16.46 -3.97
C ALA A 613 -4.84 -15.70 -5.25
N GLU A 614 -5.46 -16.38 -6.19
CA GLU A 614 -5.99 -15.82 -7.45
C GLU A 614 -7.40 -15.28 -7.21
N HIS A 615 -7.62 -14.00 -7.55
CA HIS A 615 -8.91 -13.35 -7.35
C HIS A 615 -9.70 -13.32 -8.65
N MET A 616 -10.96 -13.78 -8.57
CA MET A 616 -11.93 -13.56 -9.62
C MET A 616 -12.56 -12.15 -9.47
N PRO A 617 -13.14 -11.58 -10.53
CA PRO A 617 -13.89 -10.34 -10.43
C PRO A 617 -14.91 -10.40 -9.29
N PHE A 618 -14.88 -9.40 -8.42
CA PHE A 618 -15.74 -9.35 -7.24
C PHE A 618 -17.21 -9.15 -7.65
N ASP A 619 -18.09 -10.05 -7.17
CA ASP A 619 -19.53 -9.94 -7.31
C ASP A 619 -20.16 -10.15 -5.91
N PRO A 620 -20.77 -9.11 -5.30
CA PRO A 620 -21.34 -9.21 -3.96
C PRO A 620 -22.48 -10.23 -3.83
N LYS A 621 -22.99 -10.74 -4.96
CA LYS A 621 -24.08 -11.73 -5.03
C LYS A 621 -23.59 -13.17 -5.21
N LYS A 622 -22.32 -13.36 -5.52
CA LYS A 622 -21.70 -14.68 -5.74
C LYS A 622 -20.64 -14.99 -4.71
N ASP A 623 -20.41 -16.27 -4.49
CA ASP A 623 -19.24 -16.74 -3.74
C ASP A 623 -17.99 -16.54 -4.61
N SER A 624 -17.18 -15.53 -4.26
CA SER A 624 -15.95 -15.15 -4.96
C SER A 624 -14.72 -15.64 -4.19
N THR A 625 -14.76 -16.84 -3.61
CA THR A 625 -13.63 -17.38 -2.84
C THR A 625 -12.41 -17.50 -3.75
N PRO A 626 -11.26 -16.87 -3.41
CA PRO A 626 -10.04 -16.97 -4.17
C PRO A 626 -9.52 -18.41 -4.25
N LYS A 627 -8.87 -18.74 -5.36
CA LYS A 627 -8.17 -20.02 -5.50
C LYS A 627 -6.75 -19.87 -4.93
N VAL A 628 -6.49 -20.52 -3.80
CA VAL A 628 -5.17 -20.51 -3.16
C VAL A 628 -4.33 -21.67 -3.67
N SER A 629 -3.11 -21.38 -4.10
CA SER A 629 -2.11 -22.36 -4.52
C SER A 629 -0.78 -22.13 -3.82
N MET A 630 -0.13 -23.20 -3.35
CA MET A 630 1.21 -23.11 -2.79
C MET A 630 2.20 -22.91 -3.93
N VAL A 631 3.06 -21.89 -3.82
CA VAL A 631 4.10 -21.57 -4.80
C VAL A 631 5.46 -22.11 -4.35
N GLU A 632 5.79 -21.90 -3.07
CA GLU A 632 7.05 -22.35 -2.50
C GLU A 632 6.84 -22.89 -1.09
N ARG A 633 7.49 -24.00 -0.78
CA ARG A 633 7.52 -24.58 0.55
C ARG A 633 8.86 -24.28 1.22
N MET A 634 8.83 -23.73 2.42
CA MET A 634 10.05 -23.47 3.17
C MET A 634 10.74 -24.77 3.57
N PRO A 635 12.09 -24.86 3.44
CA PRO A 635 12.85 -26.05 3.82
C PRO A 635 12.64 -26.47 5.28
N ARG A 636 12.44 -25.51 6.15
CA ARG A 636 12.07 -25.66 7.57
C ARG A 636 11.05 -24.60 7.97
N ARG A 637 10.36 -24.85 9.06
CA ARG A 637 9.45 -23.85 9.62
C ARG A 637 10.24 -22.60 10.03
N ILE A 638 9.81 -21.43 9.54
CA ILE A 638 10.39 -20.15 9.87
C ILE A 638 9.88 -19.71 11.23
N MET A 639 10.81 -19.36 12.13
CA MET A 639 10.50 -18.87 13.46
C MET A 639 10.61 -17.34 13.51
N VAL A 640 10.06 -16.71 14.55
CA VAL A 640 10.26 -15.27 14.78
C VAL A 640 11.76 -14.92 14.82
N ALA A 641 12.59 -15.79 15.38
CA ALA A 641 14.05 -15.62 15.43
C ALA A 641 14.71 -15.45 14.04
N ASP A 642 14.07 -15.92 12.97
CA ASP A 642 14.60 -15.87 11.61
C ASP A 642 14.16 -14.58 10.87
N THR A 643 13.27 -13.80 11.43
CA THR A 643 12.68 -12.59 10.84
C THR A 643 13.46 -11.34 11.24
N ASP A 644 13.14 -10.21 10.58
CA ASP A 644 13.66 -8.89 10.96
C ASP A 644 13.30 -8.54 12.39
N LYS A 645 12.06 -8.85 12.80
CA LYS A 645 11.64 -8.70 14.21
C LYS A 645 12.48 -9.55 15.15
N GLY A 646 12.84 -10.75 14.73
CA GLY A 646 13.73 -11.62 15.50
C GLY A 646 15.14 -11.03 15.64
N ARG A 647 15.65 -10.33 14.62
CA ARG A 647 16.94 -9.60 14.72
C ARG A 647 16.86 -8.48 15.75
N GLU A 648 15.77 -7.69 15.74
CA GLU A 648 15.53 -6.66 16.74
C GLU A 648 15.45 -7.24 18.17
N LEU A 649 14.71 -8.33 18.37
CA LEU A 649 14.57 -8.99 19.67
C LEU A 649 15.92 -9.54 20.15
N LYS A 650 16.72 -10.13 19.26
CA LYS A 650 18.08 -10.60 19.62
C LYS A 650 19.01 -9.47 20.02
N ALA A 651 18.92 -8.31 19.38
CA ALA A 651 19.66 -7.12 19.76
C ALA A 651 19.22 -6.64 21.16
N GLN A 652 17.92 -6.56 21.44
CA GLN A 652 17.39 -6.22 22.77
C GLN A 652 17.84 -7.23 23.85
N ILE A 653 17.85 -8.52 23.54
CA ILE A 653 18.34 -9.56 24.44
C ILE A 653 19.84 -9.33 24.76
N ALA A 654 20.64 -8.95 23.75
CA ALA A 654 22.05 -8.65 23.95
C ALA A 654 22.24 -7.44 24.89
N ASP A 655 21.50 -6.34 24.61
CA ASP A 655 21.53 -5.12 25.45
C ASP A 655 21.12 -5.40 26.89
N LEU A 656 20.06 -6.19 27.10
CA LEU A 656 19.62 -6.58 28.46
C LEU A 656 20.63 -7.47 29.17
N LYS A 657 21.34 -8.35 28.44
CA LYS A 657 22.43 -9.15 29.03
C LYS A 657 23.59 -8.27 29.47
N GLU A 658 23.94 -7.24 28.71
CA GLU A 658 24.96 -6.26 29.09
C GLU A 658 24.51 -5.45 30.31
N LEU A 659 23.22 -5.06 30.37
CA LEU A 659 22.67 -4.40 31.56
C LEU A 659 22.75 -5.29 32.79
N VAL A 660 22.43 -6.58 32.72
CA VAL A 660 22.54 -7.54 33.82
C VAL A 660 24.00 -7.68 34.26
N ALA A 661 24.95 -7.70 33.33
CA ALA A 661 26.38 -7.71 33.65
C ALA A 661 26.79 -6.44 34.41
N ALA A 662 26.37 -5.27 33.93
CA ALA A 662 26.65 -3.97 34.55
C ALA A 662 26.09 -3.87 36.00
N TYR A 663 24.91 -4.43 36.26
CA TYR A 663 24.37 -4.55 37.62
C TYR A 663 25.26 -5.44 38.50
N ARG A 664 25.62 -6.62 38.00
CA ARG A 664 26.47 -7.59 38.76
C ARG A 664 27.87 -7.07 39.05
N GLU A 665 28.43 -6.27 38.17
CA GLU A 665 29.75 -5.64 38.30
C GLU A 665 29.70 -4.34 39.11
N GLY A 666 28.49 -3.87 39.49
CA GLY A 666 28.32 -2.64 40.24
C GLY A 666 28.54 -1.35 39.46
N LEU A 667 28.63 -1.44 38.09
CA LEU A 667 28.74 -0.28 37.21
C LEU A 667 27.45 0.54 37.21
N ILE A 668 26.33 -0.10 37.37
CA ILE A 668 24.98 0.49 37.51
C ILE A 668 24.39 -0.08 38.81
N LYS A 669 23.75 0.77 39.61
CA LYS A 669 23.06 0.35 40.81
C LYS A 669 21.63 -0.06 40.50
N GLU A 670 21.22 -1.23 41.00
CA GLU A 670 19.82 -1.61 41.00
C GLU A 670 19.00 -0.62 41.83
N ARG A 671 17.76 -0.34 41.40
CA ARG A 671 16.81 0.35 42.26
C ARG A 671 16.10 -0.70 43.12
N ALA A 672 16.16 -0.55 44.43
CA ALA A 672 15.33 -1.34 45.33
C ALA A 672 13.84 -1.02 45.07
N GLU A 673 12.99 -2.06 45.05
CA GLU A 673 11.53 -1.92 45.00
C GLU A 673 11.02 -1.08 46.16
#